data_48a042938087c8aa7c55796889c70d4b
#
_entry.id   48a042938087c8aa7c55796889c70d4b
#
_cell.length_a   1.000
_cell.length_b   1.000
_cell.length_c   1.000
_cell.angle_alpha   90.00
_cell.angle_beta   90.00
_cell.angle_gamma   90.00
#
_symmetry.space_group_name_H-M   'P 1'
#
loop_
_entity.id
_entity.type
_entity.pdbx_description
1 polymer ?
#
loop_
_entity_poly.entity_id
_entity_poly.type
_entity_poly.pdbx_seq_one_letter_code
_entity_poly.pdbx_strand_id
1 'polypeptide(L)'
;MSLMNAIEDFITTISRNTVSDAMPDYCDLRTIVNLTDSDRNFYPDMQVPFIAVTEAGHYASTFEVQGGFCEMDEDAPASQKFSFDGFINKVATAMATDFKSPGHKISVVIENDPSLGKSELKRLMAHQFRSIARTGVGMADILDEKIAKISPWVSRERVWLTCWTGRETLSPQELKSDMHRISKLASKAPKTQFGQVPAFSELTGLKIRHDAFLSTIKTALFDGGDGQLIDLIDVHQLGREIRHQVDRKGTDEAYRPVLASDRVRPHGKRNREDASPFFAPWLNYQLMGIDADAENNFININGMWHATLSVSMGPQQLLTFAQLKARIPRSVPYRIRMDVMPGGLKSLSWKGTLLTYTAFIPPLRPIWEAVEELKKRNRHDPVCVVTIVASTWGETKEEATLNLTLLTKAFQGWGVCEVTSTFGNPYRAWASTLLTARTGGGPHNLHLPLKDALSLLPLSRPASAWSDDASIVFPTPDGKIIPVGLASSKQNKHTEVIVGEPGSGKSLIMNMLSNAIVCNAQQKLPFIAVVDKGYSAQGQIQLIRDSLPPERKDEAIGWALRNHSDHCRNMFDIQLGARYPVAPELTWMKSMLTAMCIDSNTGLPPNSRDIDVLLERIISMAYRDKDETSPNKFSDGASPEITRALKASGLWFRHDAEWWDECPWYDVRDMLFSAGYVKEAQLAQFLAVPELSDMSQYINSPEIKASFGKVCRDNSQELLTDYIARVLSQACNTYKMLAGRTRFIINPATRIIAIDLNNVVGDKSAEGQLRTGIMYLFAGQISGGDFILPQYRKELMEAVPDMYRALHAEKIDQLDQEVKSKYYDELHNAKDVPFIFPMLETQDREQRKFGIRTVLCSQYVTDFPDSVLKSANSVYVMHCRPEDKQALIDHYQVPEVTIKKFMQIP
;
A
#
# COMPACT_ATOMS: atom_id res chain seq x y z
N MET A 1 44.87 25.53 27.82
CA MET A 1 43.70 24.76 28.28
C MET A 1 42.97 25.39 29.47
N SER A 2 43.67 25.91 30.51
CA SER A 2 42.97 26.44 31.71
C SER A 2 42.23 27.76 31.51
N LEU A 3 42.65 28.65 30.61
CA LEU A 3 41.99 29.94 30.38
C LEU A 3 40.71 29.81 29.53
N MET A 4 40.73 28.97 28.52
CA MET A 4 39.57 28.65 27.69
C MET A 4 38.45 27.97 28.53
N ASN A 5 38.83 26.98 29.34
CA ASN A 5 37.89 26.34 30.25
C ASN A 5 37.30 27.29 31.28
N ALA A 6 38.11 28.23 31.83
CA ALA A 6 37.62 29.26 32.75
C ALA A 6 36.70 30.28 32.05
N ILE A 7 36.93 30.61 30.78
CA ILE A 7 36.06 31.49 29.98
C ILE A 7 34.75 30.74 29.63
N GLU A 8 34.83 29.44 29.27
CA GLU A 8 33.65 28.61 29.04
C GLU A 8 32.79 28.46 30.31
N ASP A 9 33.43 28.15 31.47
CA ASP A 9 32.74 28.09 32.77
C ASP A 9 32.09 29.44 33.15
N PHE A 10 32.77 30.56 32.87
CA PHE A 10 32.25 31.90 33.14
C PHE A 10 31.06 32.24 32.22
N ILE A 11 31.17 31.91 30.90
CA ILE A 11 30.07 32.09 29.94
C ILE A 11 28.88 31.20 30.30
N THR A 12 29.18 29.94 30.71
CA THR A 12 28.15 28.97 31.14
C THR A 12 27.45 29.45 32.42
N THR A 13 28.20 30.02 33.36
CA THR A 13 27.65 30.57 34.62
C THR A 13 26.80 31.79 34.38
N ILE A 14 27.23 32.71 33.47
CA ILE A 14 26.40 33.91 33.10
C ILE A 14 25.16 33.45 32.34
N SER A 15 25.27 32.52 31.41
CA SER A 15 24.12 32.03 30.66
C SER A 15 23.09 31.30 31.53
N ARG A 16 23.52 30.58 32.58
CA ARG A 16 22.63 29.98 33.58
C ARG A 16 21.80 31.03 34.33
N ASN A 17 22.39 32.15 34.64
CA ASN A 17 21.70 33.27 35.35
C ASN A 17 20.74 34.05 34.45
N THR A 18 20.77 33.85 33.14
CA THR A 18 19.88 34.48 32.15
C THR A 18 18.91 33.51 31.46
N VAL A 19 18.93 32.24 31.87
CA VAL A 19 18.05 31.20 31.34
C VAL A 19 16.67 31.31 32.00
N SER A 20 15.61 31.38 31.22
CA SER A 20 14.26 31.26 31.73
C SER A 20 14.02 29.80 32.15
N ASP A 21 13.56 29.59 33.38
CA ASP A 21 13.14 28.22 33.82
C ASP A 21 11.76 27.83 33.25
N ALA A 22 11.09 28.73 32.55
CA ALA A 22 9.79 28.46 31.96
C ALA A 22 9.91 27.93 30.55
N MET A 23 9.69 26.63 30.39
CA MET A 23 9.72 25.94 29.10
C MET A 23 8.88 26.60 27.98
N PRO A 24 7.68 27.16 28.26
CA PRO A 24 6.88 27.89 27.26
C PRO A 24 7.58 29.07 26.56
N ASP A 25 8.59 29.69 27.19
CA ASP A 25 9.36 30.79 26.59
C ASP A 25 10.26 30.37 25.45
N TYR A 26 10.49 29.04 25.32
CA TYR A 26 11.25 28.45 24.21
C TYR A 26 10.38 28.04 23.02
N CYS A 27 9.07 28.34 23.05
CA CYS A 27 8.15 28.13 21.93
C CYS A 27 7.63 29.44 21.40
N ASP A 28 7.87 29.75 20.14
CA ASP A 28 7.46 30.99 19.48
C ASP A 28 5.96 31.02 19.11
N LEU A 29 5.28 29.88 19.07
CA LEU A 29 3.88 29.76 18.66
C LEU A 29 2.94 30.37 19.71
N ARG A 30 1.97 31.18 19.26
CA ARG A 30 1.00 31.85 20.16
C ARG A 30 -0.44 31.49 19.82
N THR A 31 -0.84 31.64 18.56
CA THR A 31 -2.23 31.53 18.13
C THR A 31 -2.32 30.95 16.70
N ILE A 32 -3.47 31.10 16.10
CA ILE A 32 -3.78 30.60 14.75
C ILE A 32 -4.36 31.73 13.88
N VAL A 33 -4.36 31.50 12.56
CA VAL A 33 -5.23 32.20 11.59
C VAL A 33 -6.47 31.36 11.36
N ASN A 34 -7.65 31.97 11.44
CA ASN A 34 -8.89 31.22 11.22
C ASN A 34 -9.03 30.71 9.79
N LEU A 35 -9.73 29.60 9.65
CA LEU A 35 -10.11 29.04 8.36
C LEU A 35 -11.14 29.95 7.68
N THR A 36 -10.87 30.36 6.44
CA THR A 36 -11.78 31.17 5.60
C THR A 36 -12.51 30.28 4.57
N ASP A 37 -13.53 30.85 3.91
CA ASP A 37 -14.21 30.13 2.81
C ASP A 37 -13.27 29.87 1.62
N SER A 38 -12.30 30.77 1.39
CA SER A 38 -11.26 30.57 0.37
C SER A 38 -10.37 29.38 0.72
N ASP A 39 -10.01 29.19 1.98
CA ASP A 39 -9.20 28.04 2.43
C ASP A 39 -9.95 26.72 2.21
N ARG A 40 -11.26 26.68 2.50
CA ARG A 40 -12.12 25.52 2.28
C ARG A 40 -12.25 25.15 0.81
N ASN A 41 -12.23 26.13 -0.09
CA ASN A 41 -12.22 25.87 -1.53
C ASN A 41 -10.88 25.31 -2.02
N PHE A 42 -9.77 25.76 -1.42
CA PHE A 42 -8.42 25.32 -1.79
C PHE A 42 -8.02 23.99 -1.13
N TYR A 43 -8.49 23.76 0.11
CA TYR A 43 -8.25 22.55 0.92
C TYR A 43 -9.59 22.01 1.43
N PRO A 44 -10.40 21.34 0.57
CA PRO A 44 -11.78 20.95 0.89
C PRO A 44 -11.90 19.99 2.08
N ASP A 45 -10.87 19.17 2.32
CA ASP A 45 -10.84 18.21 3.42
C ASP A 45 -10.40 18.84 4.75
N MET A 46 -9.95 20.11 4.74
CA MET A 46 -9.47 20.81 5.91
C MET A 46 -10.63 21.39 6.72
N GLN A 47 -10.86 20.85 7.92
CA GLN A 47 -11.91 21.32 8.84
C GLN A 47 -11.39 22.23 9.95
N VAL A 48 -10.08 22.27 10.16
CA VAL A 48 -9.40 22.97 11.24
C VAL A 48 -8.34 23.90 10.67
N PRO A 49 -8.03 25.07 11.32
CA PRO A 49 -6.98 25.96 10.85
C PRO A 49 -5.62 25.26 10.68
N PHE A 50 -4.89 25.61 9.65
CA PHE A 50 -3.57 25.06 9.31
C PHE A 50 -2.43 26.10 9.45
N ILE A 51 -2.74 27.37 9.73
CA ILE A 51 -1.75 28.43 9.92
C ILE A 51 -1.60 28.71 11.41
N ALA A 52 -0.42 28.44 11.96
CA ALA A 52 0.00 28.86 13.27
C ALA A 52 0.70 30.22 13.20
N VAL A 53 0.53 31.07 14.23
CA VAL A 53 1.09 32.40 14.31
C VAL A 53 2.06 32.46 15.48
N THR A 54 3.25 33.03 15.22
CA THR A 54 4.27 33.21 16.23
C THR A 54 4.07 34.53 16.98
N GLU A 55 4.79 34.72 18.09
CA GLU A 55 4.83 35.98 18.84
C GLU A 55 5.27 37.18 17.97
N ALA A 56 6.26 36.98 17.11
CA ALA A 56 6.73 37.98 16.13
C ALA A 56 5.73 38.23 14.98
N GLY A 57 4.64 37.45 14.93
CA GLY A 57 3.61 37.52 13.89
C GLY A 57 3.99 36.86 12.56
N HIS A 58 4.94 35.93 12.58
CA HIS A 58 5.21 35.09 11.41
C HIS A 58 4.14 34.00 11.29
N TYR A 59 3.76 33.67 10.07
CA TYR A 59 2.85 32.56 9.73
C TYR A 59 3.64 31.31 9.47
N ALA A 60 3.14 30.19 10.00
CA ALA A 60 3.73 28.86 9.84
C ALA A 60 2.67 27.84 9.46
N SER A 61 2.90 27.11 8.38
CA SER A 61 2.11 25.93 7.99
C SER A 61 3.04 24.75 7.72
N THR A 62 2.59 23.57 8.10
CA THR A 62 3.44 22.36 8.06
C THR A 62 2.83 21.32 7.15
N PHE A 63 3.64 20.80 6.24
CA PHE A 63 3.33 19.59 5.46
C PHE A 63 3.99 18.38 6.11
N GLU A 64 3.28 17.27 6.19
CA GLU A 64 3.88 15.94 6.37
C GLU A 64 4.39 15.47 5.00
N VAL A 65 5.68 15.13 4.91
CA VAL A 65 6.33 14.64 3.69
C VAL A 65 6.42 13.12 3.81
N GLN A 66 5.54 12.42 3.14
CA GLN A 66 5.53 10.96 3.17
C GLN A 66 6.71 10.37 2.37
N GLY A 67 7.12 11.04 1.29
CA GLY A 67 8.23 10.68 0.43
C GLY A 67 7.86 10.57 -1.05
N GLY A 68 8.77 10.05 -1.86
CA GLY A 68 8.57 9.82 -3.30
C GLY A 68 7.98 8.46 -3.62
N PHE A 69 7.18 8.38 -4.67
CA PHE A 69 6.64 7.10 -5.15
C PHE A 69 7.70 6.24 -5.86
N CYS A 70 8.76 6.87 -6.38
CA CYS A 70 9.87 6.19 -7.02
C CYS A 70 11.15 6.38 -6.23
N GLU A 71 12.01 5.38 -6.23
CA GLU A 71 13.37 5.53 -5.74
C GLU A 71 14.13 6.45 -6.68
N MET A 72 14.76 7.50 -6.13
CA MET A 72 15.55 8.44 -6.91
C MET A 72 17.01 7.99 -6.94
N ASP A 73 17.61 8.05 -8.11
CA ASP A 73 19.04 7.76 -8.31
C ASP A 73 19.86 8.99 -7.94
N GLU A 74 20.67 8.90 -6.88
CA GLU A 74 21.52 9.98 -6.39
C GLU A 74 22.79 10.19 -7.24
N ASP A 75 23.18 9.16 -8.00
CA ASP A 75 24.36 9.20 -8.87
C ASP A 75 24.03 9.53 -10.33
N ALA A 76 22.74 9.56 -10.70
CA ALA A 76 22.31 9.82 -12.07
C ALA A 76 22.43 11.30 -12.44
N PRO A 77 22.90 11.62 -13.67
CA PRO A 77 22.93 12.99 -14.16
C PRO A 77 21.52 13.61 -14.20
N ALA A 78 21.43 14.94 -13.99
CA ALA A 78 20.16 15.67 -13.88
C ALA A 78 19.20 15.51 -15.08
N SER A 79 19.72 15.15 -16.25
CA SER A 79 18.92 14.91 -17.46
C SER A 79 18.23 13.54 -17.49
N GLN A 80 18.63 12.62 -16.62
CA GLN A 80 18.09 11.26 -16.58
C GLN A 80 16.80 11.23 -15.76
N LYS A 81 15.84 10.40 -16.18
CA LYS A 81 14.61 10.17 -15.44
C LYS A 81 14.94 9.55 -14.05
N PHE A 82 14.21 9.96 -13.03
CA PHE A 82 14.43 9.58 -11.63
C PHE A 82 15.76 10.01 -11.00
N SER A 83 16.46 10.97 -11.62
CA SER A 83 17.64 11.60 -11.03
C SER A 83 17.24 12.48 -9.83
N PHE A 84 17.85 12.26 -8.68
CA PHE A 84 17.67 13.13 -7.51
C PHE A 84 18.17 14.55 -7.79
N ASP A 85 19.31 14.70 -8.47
CA ASP A 85 19.85 16.02 -8.87
C ASP A 85 18.88 16.74 -9.84
N GLY A 86 18.25 16.02 -10.76
CA GLY A 86 17.21 16.56 -11.65
C GLY A 86 15.98 17.05 -10.91
N PHE A 87 15.51 16.30 -9.93
CA PHE A 87 14.41 16.67 -9.05
C PHE A 87 14.74 17.93 -8.24
N ILE A 88 15.89 17.94 -7.57
CA ILE A 88 16.34 19.08 -6.76
C ILE A 88 16.51 20.35 -7.62
N ASN A 89 17.00 20.25 -8.86
CA ASN A 89 17.10 21.37 -9.78
C ASN A 89 15.72 22.00 -10.10
N LYS A 90 14.69 21.17 -10.33
CA LYS A 90 13.31 21.66 -10.56
C LYS A 90 12.77 22.39 -9.33
N VAL A 91 12.92 21.78 -8.14
CA VAL A 91 12.46 22.36 -6.87
C VAL A 91 13.18 23.69 -6.59
N ALA A 92 14.51 23.73 -6.73
CA ALA A 92 15.32 24.94 -6.53
C ALA A 92 14.91 26.06 -7.50
N THR A 93 14.67 25.73 -8.77
CA THR A 93 14.23 26.70 -9.79
C THR A 93 12.86 27.29 -9.44
N ALA A 94 11.90 26.47 -9.00
CA ALA A 94 10.57 26.90 -8.63
C ALA A 94 10.61 27.85 -7.40
N MET A 95 11.47 27.55 -6.42
CA MET A 95 11.59 28.30 -5.17
C MET A 95 12.54 29.52 -5.27
N ALA A 96 13.33 29.65 -6.33
CA ALA A 96 14.40 30.63 -6.43
C ALA A 96 13.91 32.08 -6.24
N THR A 97 12.71 32.41 -6.71
CA THR A 97 12.12 33.76 -6.56
C THR A 97 11.82 34.11 -5.13
N ASP A 98 11.23 33.17 -4.38
CA ASP A 98 10.85 33.35 -2.97
C ASP A 98 12.09 33.46 -2.06
N PHE A 99 13.22 32.84 -2.47
CA PHE A 99 14.48 32.86 -1.73
C PHE A 99 15.46 33.99 -2.13
N LYS A 100 15.10 34.83 -3.12
CA LYS A 100 15.87 36.05 -3.45
C LYS A 100 15.65 37.16 -2.46
N SER A 101 14.46 37.23 -1.83
CA SER A 101 14.07 38.29 -0.90
C SER A 101 13.85 37.71 0.50
N PRO A 102 14.11 38.46 1.57
CA PRO A 102 13.84 38.02 2.92
C PRO A 102 12.34 37.86 3.17
N GLY A 103 12.00 36.99 4.13
CA GLY A 103 10.65 36.83 4.62
C GLY A 103 10.04 35.43 4.45
N HIS A 104 10.47 34.67 3.46
CA HIS A 104 10.13 33.25 3.36
C HIS A 104 11.27 32.39 3.93
N LYS A 105 10.90 31.26 4.52
CA LYS A 105 11.83 30.26 5.08
C LYS A 105 11.18 28.89 5.03
N ILE A 106 11.96 27.84 4.87
CA ILE A 106 11.53 26.47 5.13
C ILE A 106 12.33 25.85 6.26
N SER A 107 11.67 24.98 7.04
CA SER A 107 12.28 24.15 8.07
C SER A 107 11.87 22.70 7.81
N VAL A 108 12.83 21.79 7.63
CA VAL A 108 12.55 20.38 7.49
C VAL A 108 12.98 19.67 8.76
N VAL A 109 12.07 18.89 9.33
CA VAL A 109 12.32 18.06 10.52
C VAL A 109 12.09 16.61 10.14
N ILE A 110 13.09 15.76 10.37
CA ILE A 110 12.93 14.32 10.34
C ILE A 110 13.10 13.76 11.74
N GLU A 111 12.15 12.93 12.14
CA GLU A 111 12.21 12.17 13.39
C GLU A 111 12.15 10.67 13.09
N ASN A 112 13.04 9.90 13.70
CA ASN A 112 13.11 8.46 13.61
C ASN A 112 13.21 7.87 15.02
N ASP A 113 12.19 7.12 15.43
CA ASP A 113 12.10 6.51 16.76
C ASP A 113 11.90 5.00 16.67
N PRO A 114 12.95 4.21 16.92
CA PRO A 114 12.86 2.75 16.91
C PRO A 114 11.95 2.18 18.00
N SER A 115 11.84 2.85 19.16
CA SER A 115 10.98 2.41 20.27
C SER A 115 9.49 2.40 19.90
N LEU A 116 9.09 3.23 18.95
CA LEU A 116 7.72 3.37 18.46
C LEU A 116 7.40 2.45 17.26
N GLY A 117 8.35 1.66 16.76
CA GLY A 117 8.12 0.76 15.62
C GLY A 117 7.00 -0.25 15.86
N LYS A 118 6.94 -0.84 17.06
CA LYS A 118 5.90 -1.79 17.45
C LYS A 118 4.50 -1.15 17.52
N SER A 119 4.39 0.03 18.11
CA SER A 119 3.11 0.76 18.21
C SER A 119 2.63 1.22 16.83
N GLU A 120 3.53 1.65 15.96
CA GLU A 120 3.20 2.03 14.58
C GLU A 120 2.69 0.85 13.76
N LEU A 121 3.31 -0.33 13.89
CA LEU A 121 2.81 -1.57 13.27
C LEU A 121 1.42 -1.92 13.78
N LYS A 122 1.18 -1.83 15.09
CA LYS A 122 -0.14 -2.08 15.69
C LYS A 122 -1.19 -1.09 15.17
N ARG A 123 -0.84 0.20 15.04
CA ARG A 123 -1.71 1.24 14.48
C ARG A 123 -2.11 0.91 13.04
N LEU A 124 -1.15 0.61 12.19
CA LEU A 124 -1.39 0.28 10.77
C LEU A 124 -2.20 -1.00 10.59
N MET A 125 -2.02 -1.99 11.46
CA MET A 125 -2.70 -3.29 11.39
C MET A 125 -3.96 -3.37 12.28
N ALA A 126 -4.37 -2.29 12.94
CA ALA A 126 -5.50 -2.29 13.88
C ALA A 126 -6.82 -2.74 13.25
N HIS A 127 -7.04 -2.42 11.97
CA HIS A 127 -8.24 -2.85 11.25
C HIS A 127 -8.28 -4.38 11.05
N GLN A 128 -7.12 -5.05 10.90
CA GLN A 128 -7.03 -6.51 10.78
C GLN A 128 -7.46 -7.19 12.09
N PHE A 129 -7.00 -6.71 13.24
CA PHE A 129 -7.46 -7.21 14.54
C PHE A 129 -8.96 -7.06 14.72
N ARG A 130 -9.54 -5.94 14.30
CA ARG A 130 -11.00 -5.73 14.33
C ARG A 130 -11.74 -6.66 13.37
N SER A 131 -11.17 -6.91 12.19
CA SER A 131 -11.74 -7.80 11.19
C SER A 131 -11.78 -9.25 11.67
N ILE A 132 -10.66 -9.81 12.15
CA ILE A 132 -10.61 -11.19 12.63
C ILE A 132 -11.50 -11.41 13.87
N ALA A 133 -11.60 -10.42 14.77
CA ALA A 133 -12.54 -10.49 15.90
C ALA A 133 -14.00 -10.54 15.43
N ARG A 134 -14.35 -9.80 14.39
CA ARG A 134 -15.70 -9.76 13.81
C ARG A 134 -16.04 -11.03 13.03
N THR A 135 -15.09 -11.56 12.26
CA THR A 135 -15.29 -12.77 11.44
C THR A 135 -15.13 -14.06 12.24
N GLY A 136 -14.64 -13.99 13.47
CA GLY A 136 -14.43 -15.17 14.34
C GLY A 136 -13.27 -16.07 13.88
N VAL A 137 -12.28 -15.51 13.17
CA VAL A 137 -11.07 -16.21 12.74
C VAL A 137 -10.00 -16.09 13.82
N GLY A 138 -9.49 -17.18 14.35
CA GLY A 138 -8.51 -17.22 15.45
C GLY A 138 -7.07 -16.95 14.97
N MET A 139 -6.81 -15.81 14.32
CA MET A 139 -5.48 -15.45 13.79
C MET A 139 -4.80 -14.27 14.52
N ALA A 140 -5.30 -13.86 15.69
CA ALA A 140 -4.74 -12.71 16.42
C ALA A 140 -3.30 -12.96 16.88
N ASP A 141 -2.99 -14.16 17.33
CA ASP A 141 -1.67 -14.62 17.74
C ASP A 141 -0.66 -14.56 16.58
N ILE A 142 -1.08 -14.90 15.36
CA ILE A 142 -0.24 -14.81 14.15
C ILE A 142 0.09 -13.36 13.82
N LEU A 143 -0.89 -12.44 13.94
CA LEU A 143 -0.66 -11.01 13.75
C LEU A 143 0.29 -10.44 14.82
N ASP A 144 0.10 -10.83 16.09
CA ASP A 144 0.98 -10.42 17.19
C ASP A 144 2.40 -10.97 17.02
N GLU A 145 2.56 -12.22 16.60
CA GLU A 145 3.87 -12.80 16.29
C GLU A 145 4.53 -12.06 15.12
N LYS A 146 3.79 -11.77 14.05
CA LYS A 146 4.28 -10.99 12.91
C LYS A 146 4.78 -9.62 13.35
N ILE A 147 4.01 -8.91 14.19
CA ILE A 147 4.42 -7.62 14.74
C ILE A 147 5.67 -7.79 15.60
N ALA A 148 5.75 -8.80 16.46
CA ALA A 148 6.91 -9.06 17.30
C ALA A 148 8.18 -9.36 16.49
N LYS A 149 8.07 -10.10 15.38
CA LYS A 149 9.20 -10.43 14.50
C LYS A 149 9.69 -9.23 13.67
N ILE A 150 8.78 -8.35 13.23
CA ILE A 150 9.12 -7.20 12.39
C ILE A 150 9.56 -6.01 13.25
N SER A 151 9.00 -5.80 14.44
CA SER A 151 9.23 -4.61 15.27
C SER A 151 10.72 -4.30 15.56
N PRO A 152 11.65 -5.25 15.73
CA PRO A 152 13.06 -4.92 15.93
C PRO A 152 13.76 -4.31 14.70
N TRP A 153 13.15 -4.43 13.52
CA TRP A 153 13.70 -4.02 12.24
C TRP A 153 13.13 -2.71 11.71
N VAL A 154 12.13 -2.14 12.39
CA VAL A 154 11.43 -0.95 11.94
C VAL A 154 11.41 0.13 13.00
N SER A 155 11.15 1.36 12.54
CA SER A 155 11.02 2.55 13.38
C SER A 155 9.82 3.39 12.93
N ARG A 156 9.29 4.23 13.83
CA ARG A 156 8.39 5.31 13.43
C ARG A 156 9.23 6.42 12.81
N GLU A 157 9.15 6.59 11.50
CA GLU A 157 9.80 7.68 10.78
C GLU A 157 8.76 8.69 10.31
N ARG A 158 8.98 9.99 10.59
CA ARG A 158 8.17 11.10 10.10
C ARG A 158 9.06 12.21 9.57
N VAL A 159 8.65 12.82 8.48
CA VAL A 159 9.30 13.99 7.90
C VAL A 159 8.28 15.11 7.78
N TRP A 160 8.59 16.29 8.28
CA TRP A 160 7.75 17.45 8.19
C TRP A 160 8.50 18.61 7.52
N LEU A 161 7.80 19.36 6.67
CA LEU A 161 8.30 20.57 6.05
C LEU A 161 7.40 21.74 6.50
N THR A 162 7.96 22.67 7.29
CA THR A 162 7.27 23.87 7.73
C THR A 162 7.64 25.05 6.83
N CYS A 163 6.64 25.69 6.25
CA CYS A 163 6.75 26.92 5.49
C CYS A 163 6.48 28.11 6.40
N TRP A 164 7.41 29.07 6.43
CA TRP A 164 7.32 30.29 7.22
C TRP A 164 7.20 31.51 6.33
N THR A 165 6.33 32.45 6.69
CA THR A 165 6.22 33.75 6.02
C THR A 165 6.25 34.84 7.06
N GLY A 166 7.24 35.72 6.96
CA GLY A 166 7.46 36.83 7.85
C GLY A 166 6.88 38.15 7.30
N ARG A 167 6.71 39.12 8.18
CA ARG A 167 6.20 40.46 7.85
C ARG A 167 7.10 41.22 6.87
N GLU A 168 8.35 40.79 6.71
CA GLU A 168 9.32 41.34 5.77
C GLU A 168 8.91 41.16 4.30
N THR A 169 7.95 40.29 4.03
CA THR A 169 7.36 40.09 2.69
C THR A 169 6.40 41.21 2.30
N LEU A 170 5.88 42.00 3.29
CA LEU A 170 4.94 43.08 3.06
C LEU A 170 5.66 44.42 2.82
N SER A 171 5.10 45.23 1.94
CA SER A 171 5.51 46.62 1.82
C SER A 171 5.17 47.41 3.11
N PRO A 172 5.90 48.50 3.42
CA PRO A 172 5.59 49.35 4.58
C PRO A 172 4.17 49.87 4.59
N GLN A 173 3.57 50.12 3.42
CA GLN A 173 2.19 50.62 3.28
C GLN A 173 1.16 49.50 3.60
N GLU A 174 1.34 48.30 3.06
CA GLU A 174 0.49 47.14 3.35
C GLU A 174 0.50 46.81 4.86
N LEU A 175 1.69 46.74 5.46
CA LEU A 175 1.86 46.46 6.88
C LEU A 175 1.16 47.55 7.74
N LYS A 176 1.32 48.83 7.40
CA LYS A 176 0.68 49.94 8.14
C LYS A 176 -0.86 49.86 8.03
N SER A 177 -1.39 49.55 6.87
CA SER A 177 -2.81 49.40 6.61
C SER A 177 -3.41 48.22 7.43
N ASP A 178 -2.78 47.06 7.39
CA ASP A 178 -3.22 45.89 8.14
C ASP A 178 -3.13 46.10 9.66
N MET A 179 -2.05 46.69 10.15
CA MET A 179 -1.86 47.02 11.56
C MET A 179 -2.91 48.00 12.06
N HIS A 180 -3.29 49.03 11.23
CA HIS A 180 -4.36 49.96 11.58
C HIS A 180 -5.71 49.24 11.70
N ARG A 181 -6.02 48.30 10.76
CA ARG A 181 -7.22 47.48 10.79
C ARG A 181 -7.29 46.62 12.07
N ILE A 182 -6.20 45.94 12.41
CA ILE A 182 -6.11 45.10 13.62
C ILE A 182 -6.25 45.94 14.89
N SER A 183 -5.57 47.09 14.98
CA SER A 183 -5.67 48.00 16.13
C SER A 183 -7.11 48.44 16.37
N LYS A 184 -7.85 48.80 15.32
CA LYS A 184 -9.27 49.15 15.37
C LYS A 184 -10.16 48.00 15.85
N LEU A 185 -9.85 46.76 15.46
CA LEU A 185 -10.56 45.56 15.94
C LEU A 185 -10.21 45.23 17.39
N ALA A 186 -8.93 45.30 17.74
CA ALA A 186 -8.42 45.05 19.08
C ALA A 186 -8.98 46.01 20.11
N SER A 187 -9.22 47.28 19.74
CA SER A 187 -9.83 48.26 20.65
C SER A 187 -11.26 47.93 21.08
N LYS A 188 -11.94 47.05 20.33
CA LYS A 188 -13.29 46.57 20.60
C LYS A 188 -13.29 45.20 21.29
N ALA A 189 -12.14 44.54 21.38
CA ALA A 189 -12.02 43.22 21.98
C ALA A 189 -12.14 43.30 23.52
N PRO A 190 -12.69 42.25 24.18
CA PRO A 190 -12.69 42.17 25.62
C PRO A 190 -11.25 42.09 26.15
N LYS A 191 -11.03 42.70 27.32
CA LYS A 191 -9.73 42.63 27.98
C LYS A 191 -9.46 41.26 28.54
N THR A 192 -8.24 40.77 28.37
CA THR A 192 -7.75 39.52 28.90
C THR A 192 -6.51 39.74 29.75
N GLN A 193 -6.43 39.10 30.91
CA GLN A 193 -5.31 39.20 31.83
C GLN A 193 -4.01 38.65 31.24
N PHE A 194 -4.10 37.62 30.39
CA PHE A 194 -2.96 36.94 29.77
C PHE A 194 -2.71 37.38 28.33
N GLY A 195 -3.28 38.52 27.88
CA GLY A 195 -3.04 39.09 26.56
C GLY A 195 -3.52 38.20 25.39
N GLN A 196 -4.38 37.22 25.65
CA GLN A 196 -4.94 36.34 24.61
C GLN A 196 -5.60 37.18 23.52
N VAL A 197 -5.23 36.93 22.28
CA VAL A 197 -5.73 37.67 21.12
C VAL A 197 -6.91 36.92 20.51
N PRO A 198 -8.04 37.61 20.31
CA PRO A 198 -9.15 37.04 19.58
C PRO A 198 -8.73 36.66 18.15
N ALA A 199 -9.45 35.70 17.56
CA ALA A 199 -9.17 35.08 16.26
C ALA A 199 -9.15 36.01 15.03
N PHE A 200 -9.34 37.32 15.18
CA PHE A 200 -9.35 38.34 14.09
C PHE A 200 -8.04 39.12 13.92
N SER A 201 -6.92 38.61 14.46
CA SER A 201 -5.59 39.24 14.29
C SER A 201 -4.91 38.96 12.95
N GLU A 202 -5.65 38.50 11.97
CA GLU A 202 -5.12 38.15 10.66
C GLU A 202 -4.60 39.39 9.90
N LEU A 203 -3.36 39.29 9.39
CA LEU A 203 -2.81 40.19 8.39
C LEU A 203 -3.16 39.67 7.01
N THR A 204 -4.16 40.26 6.34
CA THR A 204 -4.69 39.76 5.05
C THR A 204 -3.61 39.73 3.98
N GLY A 205 -2.77 40.75 3.87
CA GLY A 205 -1.65 40.79 2.93
C GLY A 205 -0.63 39.65 3.17
N LEU A 206 -0.31 39.39 4.44
CA LEU A 206 0.59 38.31 4.82
C LEU A 206 0.01 36.92 4.53
N LYS A 207 -1.30 36.73 4.75
CA LYS A 207 -1.99 35.48 4.43
C LYS A 207 -1.92 35.20 2.94
N ILE A 208 -2.21 36.16 2.08
CA ILE A 208 -2.13 35.96 0.62
C ILE A 208 -0.73 35.52 0.20
N ARG A 209 0.31 36.16 0.76
CA ARG A 209 1.70 35.77 0.46
C ARG A 209 2.06 34.39 0.97
N HIS A 210 1.54 34.02 2.15
CA HIS A 210 1.74 32.71 2.74
C HIS A 210 1.08 31.62 1.91
N ASP A 211 -0.18 31.80 1.51
CA ASP A 211 -0.92 30.85 0.66
C ASP A 211 -0.25 30.67 -0.71
N ALA A 212 0.24 31.78 -1.31
CA ALA A 212 1.00 31.70 -2.55
C ALA A 212 2.29 30.88 -2.39
N PHE A 213 3.02 31.10 -1.29
CA PHE A 213 4.23 30.33 -0.99
C PHE A 213 3.92 28.84 -0.75
N LEU A 214 2.86 28.49 0.00
CA LEU A 214 2.42 27.10 0.16
C LEU A 214 2.10 26.44 -1.18
N SER A 215 1.42 27.17 -2.07
CA SER A 215 1.09 26.67 -3.41
C SER A 215 2.35 26.42 -4.24
N THR A 216 3.34 27.31 -4.18
CA THR A 216 4.65 27.14 -4.84
C THR A 216 5.34 25.87 -4.34
N ILE A 217 5.44 25.69 -3.02
CA ILE A 217 6.09 24.52 -2.41
C ILE A 217 5.35 23.23 -2.79
N LYS A 218 4.02 23.22 -2.68
CA LYS A 218 3.20 22.05 -3.04
C LYS A 218 3.42 21.63 -4.50
N THR A 219 3.37 22.60 -5.40
CA THR A 219 3.56 22.35 -6.85
C THR A 219 4.99 21.88 -7.14
N ALA A 220 6.00 22.52 -6.54
CA ALA A 220 7.40 22.19 -6.75
C ALA A 220 7.75 20.77 -6.30
N LEU A 221 7.20 20.32 -5.18
CA LEU A 221 7.48 18.99 -4.63
C LEU A 221 6.64 17.90 -5.29
N PHE A 222 5.43 18.19 -5.76
CA PHE A 222 4.51 17.18 -6.32
C PHE A 222 4.71 16.93 -7.83
N ASP A 223 5.33 17.80 -8.57
CA ASP A 223 5.65 17.81 -10.00
C ASP A 223 5.17 16.58 -10.82
N GLY A 224 3.86 16.53 -11.11
CA GLY A 224 3.31 15.63 -12.14
C GLY A 224 3.34 14.12 -11.86
N GLY A 225 3.52 13.69 -10.61
CA GLY A 225 3.50 12.27 -10.21
C GLY A 225 4.89 11.65 -9.97
N ASP A 226 5.96 12.30 -10.39
CA ASP A 226 7.34 11.87 -10.11
C ASP A 226 7.89 12.49 -8.80
N GLY A 227 7.12 13.36 -8.14
CA GLY A 227 7.51 14.11 -6.96
C GLY A 227 7.16 13.44 -5.63
N GLN A 228 7.07 14.28 -4.59
CA GLN A 228 6.81 13.85 -3.22
C GLN A 228 5.31 13.82 -2.90
N LEU A 229 4.88 12.78 -2.20
CA LEU A 229 3.57 12.77 -1.54
C LEU A 229 3.65 13.64 -0.29
N ILE A 230 2.91 14.74 -0.28
CA ILE A 230 2.88 15.71 0.81
C ILE A 230 1.44 16.03 1.19
N ASP A 231 1.17 16.10 2.49
CA ASP A 231 -0.13 16.42 3.05
C ASP A 231 -0.01 17.62 4.00
N LEU A 232 -0.86 18.64 3.83
CA LEU A 232 -0.92 19.76 4.74
C LEU A 232 -1.62 19.32 6.03
N ILE A 233 -0.95 19.46 7.19
CA ILE A 233 -1.50 19.08 8.48
C ILE A 233 -2.24 20.24 9.15
N ASP A 234 -3.29 19.92 9.90
CA ASP A 234 -3.99 20.91 10.71
C ASP A 234 -3.24 21.22 12.02
N VAL A 235 -3.63 22.30 12.69
CA VAL A 235 -2.96 22.74 13.92
C VAL A 235 -3.20 21.80 15.10
N HIS A 236 -4.27 21.02 15.12
CA HIS A 236 -4.45 19.97 16.14
C HIS A 236 -3.42 18.85 15.97
N GLN A 237 -3.22 18.39 14.74
CA GLN A 237 -2.20 17.39 14.43
C GLN A 237 -0.79 17.94 14.68
N LEU A 238 -0.50 19.15 14.21
CA LEU A 238 0.76 19.85 14.50
C LEU A 238 1.03 19.95 16.01
N GLY A 239 0.03 20.39 16.78
CA GLY A 239 0.16 20.53 18.22
C GLY A 239 0.40 19.20 18.94
N ARG A 240 -0.26 18.14 18.51
CA ARG A 240 -0.04 16.78 19.05
C ARG A 240 1.39 16.30 18.78
N GLU A 241 1.91 16.48 17.57
CA GLU A 241 3.28 16.08 17.23
C GLU A 241 4.33 16.87 18.02
N ILE A 242 4.14 18.21 18.17
CA ILE A 242 5.02 19.02 19.01
C ILE A 242 4.97 18.55 20.46
N ARG A 243 3.77 18.34 21.01
CA ARG A 243 3.60 17.88 22.41
C ARG A 243 4.24 16.52 22.63
N HIS A 244 4.07 15.60 21.70
CA HIS A 244 4.74 14.30 21.74
C HIS A 244 6.26 14.41 21.68
N GLN A 245 6.80 15.38 20.93
CA GLN A 245 8.25 15.64 20.89
C GLN A 245 8.76 16.21 22.21
N VAL A 246 7.93 16.96 22.92
CA VAL A 246 8.25 17.54 24.25
C VAL A 246 8.12 16.48 25.33
N ASP A 247 6.98 15.82 25.41
CA ASP A 247 6.67 14.82 26.44
C ASP A 247 6.31 13.49 25.80
N ARG A 248 7.34 12.68 25.55
CA ARG A 248 7.20 11.38 24.85
C ARG A 248 6.40 10.34 25.63
N LYS A 249 6.48 10.39 26.96
CA LYS A 249 5.80 9.42 27.85
C LYS A 249 4.40 9.86 28.26
N GLY A 250 4.16 11.17 28.37
CA GLY A 250 2.91 11.71 28.91
C GLY A 250 1.92 12.21 27.86
N THR A 251 2.26 12.18 26.57
CA THR A 251 1.35 12.64 25.53
C THR A 251 0.46 11.51 25.02
N ASP A 252 -0.85 11.64 25.27
CA ASP A 252 -1.90 10.74 24.75
C ASP A 252 -2.10 10.93 23.23
N GLU A 253 -2.46 9.86 22.53
CA GLU A 253 -2.80 9.92 21.10
C GLU A 253 -4.03 10.80 20.80
N ALA A 254 -4.93 10.96 21.78
CA ALA A 254 -6.11 11.82 21.70
C ALA A 254 -5.81 13.30 22.03
N TYR A 255 -4.56 13.65 22.41
CA TYR A 255 -4.20 15.03 22.73
C TYR A 255 -4.52 15.98 21.57
N ARG A 256 -5.20 17.08 21.89
CA ARG A 256 -5.52 18.18 20.97
C ARG A 256 -5.36 19.50 21.70
N PRO A 257 -4.55 20.46 21.19
CA PRO A 257 -4.52 21.80 21.77
C PRO A 257 -5.87 22.50 21.55
N VAL A 258 -6.25 23.31 22.49
CA VAL A 258 -7.43 24.19 22.37
C VAL A 258 -7.04 25.39 21.50
N LEU A 259 -7.75 25.55 20.38
CA LEU A 259 -7.47 26.63 19.43
C LEU A 259 -8.31 27.90 19.73
N ALA A 260 -7.87 29.04 19.23
CA ALA A 260 -8.58 30.30 19.43
C ALA A 260 -10.01 30.32 18.85
N SER A 261 -10.31 29.42 17.89
CA SER A 261 -11.64 29.21 17.30
C SER A 261 -12.53 28.27 18.09
N ASP A 262 -12.00 27.55 19.07
CA ASP A 262 -12.75 26.54 19.80
C ASP A 262 -13.63 27.19 20.89
N ARG A 263 -14.73 26.53 21.20
CA ARG A 263 -15.59 26.95 22.32
C ARG A 263 -15.00 26.46 23.63
N VAL A 264 -14.43 27.37 24.38
CA VAL A 264 -13.90 27.09 25.73
C VAL A 264 -15.05 27.16 26.76
N ARG A 265 -15.17 26.09 27.58
CA ARG A 265 -16.06 26.10 28.73
C ARG A 265 -15.38 26.92 29.85
N PRO A 266 -15.95 28.03 30.27
CA PRO A 266 -15.32 28.87 31.29
C PRO A 266 -15.26 28.13 32.63
N HIS A 267 -14.09 28.15 33.25
CA HIS A 267 -13.90 27.69 34.62
C HIS A 267 -13.97 28.86 35.59
N GLY A 268 -15.02 28.94 36.42
CA GLY A 268 -15.15 29.97 37.47
C GLY A 268 -16.23 31.02 37.23
N LYS A 269 -16.33 31.97 38.14
CA LYS A 269 -17.31 33.08 38.09
C LYS A 269 -16.94 34.09 37.04
N ARG A 270 -17.92 34.57 36.28
CA ARG A 270 -17.75 35.63 35.26
C ARG A 270 -17.25 36.91 35.89
N ASN A 271 -16.04 37.35 35.57
CA ASN A 271 -15.51 38.63 35.93
C ASN A 271 -15.66 39.60 34.74
N ARG A 272 -16.22 40.79 34.94
CA ARG A 272 -16.41 41.80 33.86
C ARG A 272 -15.09 42.42 33.41
N GLU A 273 -14.05 42.37 34.24
CA GLU A 273 -12.74 42.95 33.97
C GLU A 273 -11.75 42.01 33.29
N ASP A 274 -11.99 40.70 33.34
CA ASP A 274 -11.10 39.69 32.76
C ASP A 274 -11.89 38.60 32.02
N ALA A 275 -11.71 38.56 30.71
CA ALA A 275 -12.31 37.56 29.81
C ALA A 275 -11.40 36.34 29.54
N SER A 276 -10.22 36.26 30.16
CA SER A 276 -9.25 35.19 29.94
C SER A 276 -9.85 33.77 30.06
N PRO A 277 -10.77 33.48 31.02
CA PRO A 277 -11.36 32.16 31.14
C PRO A 277 -12.21 31.71 29.95
N PHE A 278 -12.54 32.62 29.02
CA PHE A 278 -13.36 32.34 27.81
C PHE A 278 -12.53 32.17 26.55
N PHE A 279 -11.23 32.40 26.62
CA PHE A 279 -10.31 32.28 25.50
C PHE A 279 -9.36 31.12 25.69
N ALA A 280 -8.97 30.49 24.57
CA ALA A 280 -7.93 29.48 24.58
C ALA A 280 -6.62 30.02 25.15
N PRO A 281 -5.89 29.27 25.97
CA PRO A 281 -4.54 29.65 26.38
C PRO A 281 -3.64 29.75 25.14
N TRP A 282 -2.55 30.52 25.25
CA TRP A 282 -1.54 30.55 24.21
C TRP A 282 -0.99 29.16 23.89
N LEU A 283 -0.72 28.88 22.62
CA LEU A 283 -0.24 27.56 22.17
C LEU A 283 1.05 27.13 22.89
N ASN A 284 2.00 28.03 23.11
CA ASN A 284 3.25 27.72 23.78
C ASN A 284 3.05 27.10 25.18
N TYR A 285 2.09 27.60 25.96
CA TYR A 285 1.77 27.04 27.30
C TYR A 285 1.12 25.68 27.19
N GLN A 286 0.31 25.45 26.18
CA GLN A 286 -0.31 24.14 25.96
C GLN A 286 0.70 23.09 25.47
N LEU A 287 1.64 23.50 24.61
CA LEU A 287 2.60 22.60 23.96
C LEU A 287 3.81 22.32 24.84
N MET A 288 4.33 23.34 25.54
CA MET A 288 5.57 23.27 26.34
C MET A 288 5.36 23.58 27.82
N GLY A 289 4.13 23.60 28.32
CA GLY A 289 3.81 23.78 29.76
C GLY A 289 4.11 22.52 30.57
N ILE A 290 5.36 22.14 30.70
CA ILE A 290 5.86 20.99 31.44
C ILE A 290 7.20 21.37 32.10
N ASP A 291 7.45 20.81 33.28
CA ASP A 291 8.71 21.01 33.97
C ASP A 291 9.84 20.21 33.29
N ALA A 292 10.99 20.79 33.21
CA ALA A 292 12.19 20.17 32.68
C ALA A 292 13.42 20.58 33.50
N ASP A 293 14.29 19.61 33.75
CA ASP A 293 15.54 19.79 34.44
C ASP A 293 16.71 19.74 33.45
N ALA A 294 17.68 20.67 33.59
CA ALA A 294 18.90 20.65 32.79
C ALA A 294 20.10 20.27 33.66
N GLU A 295 20.84 19.29 33.17
CA GLU A 295 22.12 18.89 33.76
C GLU A 295 23.21 18.90 32.69
N ASN A 296 24.13 19.86 32.80
CA ASN A 296 25.14 20.14 31.76
C ASN A 296 24.48 20.44 30.41
N ASN A 297 24.72 19.62 29.37
CA ASN A 297 24.14 19.73 28.03
C ASN A 297 22.94 18.82 27.80
N PHE A 298 22.45 18.15 28.86
CA PHE A 298 21.29 17.27 28.81
C PHE A 298 20.06 17.93 29.41
N ILE A 299 18.90 17.57 28.91
CA ILE A 299 17.59 17.97 29.44
C ILE A 299 16.82 16.73 29.81
N ASN A 300 16.27 16.70 31.00
CA ASN A 300 15.34 15.66 31.46
C ASN A 300 13.92 16.22 31.44
N ILE A 301 13.03 15.53 30.71
CA ILE A 301 11.62 15.81 30.66
C ILE A 301 10.84 14.53 30.97
N ASN A 302 10.13 14.49 32.07
CA ASN A 302 9.32 13.33 32.48
C ASN A 302 10.10 12.00 32.45
N GLY A 303 11.37 12.02 32.93
CA GLY A 303 12.24 10.84 32.96
C GLY A 303 12.81 10.41 31.62
N MET A 304 12.74 11.26 30.59
CA MET A 304 13.41 11.08 29.31
C MET A 304 14.56 12.08 29.18
N TRP A 305 15.76 11.57 28.97
CA TRP A 305 16.98 12.37 28.81
C TRP A 305 17.22 12.71 27.35
N HIS A 306 17.32 13.99 27.04
CA HIS A 306 17.58 14.51 25.70
C HIS A 306 18.97 15.12 25.62
N ALA A 307 19.67 14.85 24.51
CA ALA A 307 20.95 15.47 24.16
C ALA A 307 20.85 16.12 22.78
N THR A 308 21.56 17.23 22.59
CA THR A 308 21.49 18.02 21.33
C THR A 308 22.90 18.19 20.74
N LEU A 309 22.97 18.22 19.42
CA LEU A 309 24.17 18.61 18.67
C LEU A 309 23.80 19.63 17.57
N SER A 310 24.80 20.43 17.15
CA SER A 310 24.67 21.36 16.01
C SER A 310 25.85 21.16 15.07
N VAL A 311 25.61 21.23 13.76
CA VAL A 311 26.66 21.25 12.76
C VAL A 311 27.29 22.64 12.73
N SER A 312 28.56 22.74 13.09
CA SER A 312 29.32 23.99 13.11
C SER A 312 30.01 24.25 11.77
N MET A 313 30.44 23.21 11.08
CA MET A 313 30.96 23.26 9.72
C MET A 313 30.31 22.17 8.87
N GLY A 314 29.75 22.53 7.73
CA GLY A 314 29.06 21.60 6.82
C GLY A 314 30.02 20.61 6.13
N PRO A 315 29.48 19.64 5.40
CA PRO A 315 30.27 18.62 4.73
C PRO A 315 31.22 19.24 3.69
N GLN A 316 32.48 18.84 3.70
CA GLN A 316 33.47 19.26 2.69
C GLN A 316 33.11 18.72 1.30
N GLN A 317 32.48 17.53 1.25
CA GLN A 317 31.84 16.98 0.07
C GLN A 317 30.33 16.99 0.29
N LEU A 318 29.59 17.51 -0.68
CA LEU A 318 28.13 17.50 -0.62
C LEU A 318 27.63 16.06 -0.71
N LEU A 319 27.14 15.55 0.40
CA LEU A 319 26.55 14.21 0.51
C LEU A 319 25.07 14.35 0.80
N THR A 320 24.27 13.43 0.27
CA THR A 320 22.82 13.42 0.44
C THR A 320 22.40 13.00 1.84
N PHE A 321 21.13 13.26 2.20
CA PHE A 321 20.58 12.79 3.47
C PHE A 321 20.57 11.25 3.60
N ALA A 322 20.33 10.52 2.50
CA ALA A 322 20.35 9.07 2.53
C ALA A 322 21.70 8.50 2.96
N GLN A 323 22.78 9.17 2.55
CA GLN A 323 24.14 8.79 2.96
C GLN A 323 24.42 9.11 4.44
N LEU A 324 23.83 10.16 5.03
CA LEU A 324 23.84 10.40 6.47
C LEU A 324 23.07 9.30 7.19
N LYS A 325 21.85 9.02 6.77
CA LYS A 325 21.00 8.02 7.41
C LYS A 325 21.64 6.63 7.43
N ALA A 326 22.31 6.24 6.35
CA ALA A 326 23.02 4.95 6.28
C ALA A 326 24.15 4.81 7.34
N ARG A 327 24.64 5.92 7.89
CA ARG A 327 25.67 5.93 8.94
C ARG A 327 25.10 5.93 10.36
N ILE A 328 23.84 6.30 10.53
CA ILE A 328 23.18 6.29 11.84
C ILE A 328 22.74 4.86 12.16
N PRO A 329 23.20 4.25 13.28
CA PRO A 329 22.73 2.92 13.68
C PRO A 329 21.20 2.89 13.88
N ARG A 330 20.55 1.82 13.46
CA ARG A 330 19.07 1.70 13.53
C ARG A 330 18.49 1.83 14.92
N SER A 331 19.27 1.46 15.96
CA SER A 331 18.85 1.56 17.37
C SER A 331 18.84 2.99 17.92
N VAL A 332 19.49 3.93 17.24
CA VAL A 332 19.62 5.31 17.73
C VAL A 332 18.37 6.11 17.36
N PRO A 333 17.58 6.58 18.34
CA PRO A 333 16.50 7.52 18.10
C PRO A 333 17.08 8.90 17.80
N TYR A 334 16.53 9.60 16.81
CA TYR A 334 16.99 10.94 16.49
C TYR A 334 15.91 11.83 15.92
N ARG A 335 16.10 13.13 16.07
CA ARG A 335 15.36 14.18 15.40
C ARG A 335 16.38 15.18 14.83
N ILE A 336 16.34 15.41 13.53
CA ILE A 336 17.21 16.35 12.82
C ILE A 336 16.34 17.43 12.23
N ARG A 337 16.67 18.69 12.51
CA ARG A 337 16.03 19.86 11.90
C ARG A 337 17.04 20.61 11.05
N MET A 338 16.64 20.91 9.83
CA MET A 338 17.37 21.68 8.85
C MET A 338 16.53 22.89 8.45
N ASP A 339 17.07 24.10 8.67
CA ASP A 339 16.40 25.34 8.25
C ASP A 339 17.12 25.91 7.03
N VAL A 340 16.36 26.36 6.03
CA VAL A 340 16.87 27.06 4.85
C VAL A 340 16.23 28.44 4.80
N MET A 341 17.05 29.48 4.87
CA MET A 341 16.64 30.88 4.94
C MET A 341 17.31 31.71 3.85
N PRO A 342 16.65 32.72 3.26
CA PRO A 342 17.25 33.62 2.28
C PRO A 342 18.30 34.53 2.91
N GLY A 343 19.06 35.22 2.10
CA GLY A 343 19.96 36.28 2.52
C GLY A 343 21.36 35.85 2.96
N GLY A 344 21.85 34.69 2.48
CA GLY A 344 23.19 34.21 2.82
C GLY A 344 24.31 35.17 2.49
N LEU A 345 24.26 35.84 1.34
CA LEU A 345 25.27 36.87 1.01
C LEU A 345 25.19 38.11 1.89
N LYS A 346 23.99 38.52 2.31
CA LYS A 346 23.84 39.67 3.23
C LYS A 346 24.48 39.38 4.59
N SER A 347 24.35 38.16 5.08
CA SER A 347 24.99 37.70 6.35
C SER A 347 26.52 37.63 6.26
N LEU A 348 27.06 37.43 5.06
CA LEU A 348 28.49 37.40 4.78
C LEU A 348 29.07 38.77 4.41
N SER A 349 28.24 39.84 4.20
CA SER A 349 28.67 41.09 3.57
C SER A 349 29.86 41.75 4.27
N TRP A 350 29.80 41.92 5.58
CA TRP A 350 30.89 42.55 6.34
C TRP A 350 32.15 41.66 6.40
N LYS A 351 31.99 40.32 6.55
CA LYS A 351 33.10 39.36 6.51
C LYS A 351 33.73 39.34 5.13
N GLY A 352 32.93 39.35 4.06
CA GLY A 352 33.40 39.40 2.69
C GLY A 352 34.18 40.69 2.39
N THR A 353 33.75 41.84 2.91
CA THR A 353 34.50 43.12 2.80
C THR A 353 35.83 43.04 3.51
N LEU A 354 35.86 42.48 4.75
CA LEU A 354 37.13 42.31 5.49
C LEU A 354 38.07 41.38 4.76
N LEU A 355 37.56 40.23 4.24
CA LEU A 355 38.33 39.26 3.44
C LEU A 355 38.92 39.86 2.18
N THR A 356 38.24 40.82 1.52
CA THR A 356 38.78 41.51 0.34
C THR A 356 40.04 42.29 0.66
N TYR A 357 40.08 42.92 1.86
CA TYR A 357 41.28 43.65 2.31
C TYR A 357 42.38 42.72 2.83
N THR A 358 42.09 41.48 3.19
CA THR A 358 43.05 40.53 3.74
C THR A 358 43.35 39.38 2.77
N ALA A 359 42.91 39.45 1.51
CA ALA A 359 43.06 38.38 0.50
C ALA A 359 44.53 38.09 0.10
N PHE A 360 45.45 39.04 0.40
CA PHE A 360 46.89 38.88 0.20
C PHE A 360 47.51 37.93 1.23
N ILE A 361 46.82 37.62 2.32
CA ILE A 361 47.31 36.67 3.37
C ILE A 361 47.03 35.25 2.88
N PRO A 362 48.09 34.40 2.66
CA PRO A 362 47.91 33.07 2.03
C PRO A 362 46.85 32.18 2.65
N PRO A 363 46.69 32.02 3.98
CA PRO A 363 45.65 31.23 4.59
C PRO A 363 44.21 31.74 4.38
N LEU A 364 43.97 33.03 4.07
CA LEU A 364 42.67 33.66 3.88
C LEU A 364 42.23 33.70 2.43
N ARG A 365 43.13 33.45 1.50
CA ARG A 365 42.88 33.49 0.06
C ARG A 365 41.86 32.47 -0.39
N PRO A 366 41.92 31.16 0.02
CA PRO A 366 40.86 30.20 -0.34
C PRO A 366 39.47 30.58 0.15
N ILE A 367 39.38 31.20 1.34
CA ILE A 367 38.11 31.66 1.91
C ILE A 367 37.52 32.83 1.08
N TRP A 368 38.37 33.78 0.66
CA TRP A 368 37.97 34.84 -0.24
C TRP A 368 37.51 34.33 -1.60
N GLU A 369 38.24 33.41 -2.22
CA GLU A 369 37.88 32.78 -3.49
C GLU A 369 36.52 32.07 -3.39
N ALA A 370 36.24 31.36 -2.29
CA ALA A 370 34.95 30.71 -2.03
C ALA A 370 33.79 31.71 -1.91
N VAL A 371 34.01 32.87 -1.22
CA VAL A 371 32.99 33.95 -1.12
C VAL A 371 32.72 34.60 -2.47
N GLU A 372 33.74 34.80 -3.31
CA GLU A 372 33.57 35.36 -4.66
C GLU A 372 32.81 34.36 -5.57
N GLU A 373 33.06 33.08 -5.45
CA GLU A 373 32.31 32.05 -6.17
C GLU A 373 30.83 32.02 -5.74
N LEU A 374 30.54 32.09 -4.45
CA LEU A 374 29.15 32.23 -3.96
C LEU A 374 28.45 33.49 -4.51
N LYS A 375 29.16 34.65 -4.62
CA LYS A 375 28.60 35.86 -5.25
C LYS A 375 28.25 35.64 -6.70
N LYS A 376 29.08 34.91 -7.47
CA LYS A 376 28.81 34.56 -8.88
C LYS A 376 27.59 33.66 -8.99
N ARG A 377 27.53 32.57 -8.21
CA ARG A 377 26.42 31.63 -8.18
C ARG A 377 25.09 32.25 -7.81
N ASN A 378 25.06 33.21 -6.87
CA ASN A 378 23.84 33.85 -6.40
C ASN A 378 23.02 34.56 -7.51
N ARG A 379 23.60 34.80 -8.68
CA ARG A 379 22.88 35.39 -9.83
C ARG A 379 21.80 34.46 -10.37
N HIS A 380 22.04 33.13 -10.30
CA HIS A 380 21.19 32.09 -10.87
C HIS A 380 20.59 31.21 -9.79
N ASP A 381 21.33 30.96 -8.71
CA ASP A 381 20.96 30.13 -7.56
C ASP A 381 21.16 30.93 -6.28
N PRO A 382 20.06 31.35 -5.60
CA PRO A 382 20.16 32.20 -4.39
C PRO A 382 21.00 31.52 -3.30
N VAL A 383 21.95 32.29 -2.72
CA VAL A 383 22.71 31.81 -1.56
C VAL A 383 21.88 31.96 -0.28
N CYS A 384 21.66 30.83 0.38
CA CYS A 384 20.85 30.69 1.58
C CYS A 384 21.73 30.55 2.82
N VAL A 385 21.14 30.90 3.98
CA VAL A 385 21.65 30.50 5.30
C VAL A 385 21.01 29.17 5.66
N VAL A 386 21.82 28.16 5.96
CA VAL A 386 21.36 26.84 6.37
C VAL A 386 21.83 26.58 7.80
N THR A 387 20.93 26.08 8.65
CA THR A 387 21.27 25.63 9.99
C THR A 387 20.86 24.17 10.15
N ILE A 388 21.72 23.35 10.77
CA ILE A 388 21.45 21.93 11.03
C ILE A 388 21.65 21.66 12.52
N VAL A 389 20.59 21.21 13.17
CA VAL A 389 20.57 20.80 14.56
C VAL A 389 19.94 19.43 14.70
N ALA A 390 20.41 18.63 15.64
CA ALA A 390 19.87 17.32 15.91
C ALA A 390 19.74 17.07 17.41
N SER A 391 18.76 16.25 17.78
CA SER A 391 18.56 15.75 19.14
C SER A 391 18.43 14.24 19.12
N THR A 392 18.92 13.61 20.19
CA THR A 392 18.71 12.20 20.51
C THR A 392 18.23 12.07 21.95
N TRP A 393 17.75 10.89 22.35
CA TRP A 393 17.21 10.68 23.69
C TRP A 393 17.44 9.23 24.17
N GLY A 394 17.22 9.02 25.46
CA GLY A 394 17.26 7.73 26.12
C GLY A 394 16.52 7.78 27.45
N GLU A 395 16.17 6.61 27.99
CA GLU A 395 15.51 6.52 29.32
C GLU A 395 16.49 6.80 30.45
N THR A 396 17.79 6.61 30.21
CA THR A 396 18.87 6.96 31.16
C THR A 396 19.81 7.97 30.52
N LYS A 397 20.57 8.68 31.34
CA LYS A 397 21.57 9.63 30.88
C LYS A 397 22.72 8.94 30.14
N GLU A 398 23.07 7.73 30.55
CA GLU A 398 24.08 6.89 29.92
C GLU A 398 23.65 6.49 28.51
N GLU A 399 22.40 6.08 28.34
CA GLU A 399 21.83 5.76 27.02
C GLU A 399 21.81 6.99 26.12
N ALA A 400 21.33 8.13 26.59
CA ALA A 400 21.34 9.38 25.84
C ALA A 400 22.78 9.80 25.45
N THR A 401 23.78 9.56 26.31
CA THR A 401 25.20 9.83 26.03
C THR A 401 25.72 8.91 24.94
N LEU A 402 25.41 7.61 25.00
CA LEU A 402 25.76 6.66 23.96
C LEU A 402 25.16 7.05 22.61
N ASN A 403 23.87 7.32 22.60
CA ASN A 403 23.14 7.72 21.40
C ASN A 403 23.70 9.03 20.80
N LEU A 404 24.04 10.02 21.64
CA LEU A 404 24.70 11.24 21.20
C LEU A 404 26.06 10.97 20.56
N THR A 405 26.86 10.07 21.16
CA THR A 405 28.16 9.70 20.63
C THR A 405 28.07 9.04 19.27
N LEU A 406 27.10 8.10 19.10
CA LEU A 406 26.86 7.42 17.83
C LEU A 406 26.35 8.39 16.75
N LEU A 407 25.43 9.29 17.11
CA LEU A 407 24.90 10.30 16.21
C LEU A 407 26.00 11.30 15.80
N THR A 408 26.86 11.73 16.73
CA THR A 408 28.02 12.59 16.48
C THR A 408 28.97 11.94 15.46
N LYS A 409 29.30 10.67 15.63
CA LYS A 409 30.14 9.92 14.68
C LYS A 409 29.52 9.81 13.29
N ALA A 410 28.19 9.63 13.20
CA ALA A 410 27.48 9.59 11.93
C ALA A 410 27.62 10.92 11.18
N PHE A 411 27.40 12.04 11.86
CA PHE A 411 27.59 13.38 11.27
C PHE A 411 29.05 13.67 10.89
N GLN A 412 30.01 13.32 11.72
CA GLN A 412 31.44 13.47 11.41
C GLN A 412 31.82 12.67 10.17
N GLY A 413 31.24 11.47 9.99
CA GLY A 413 31.43 10.65 8.80
C GLY A 413 30.67 11.16 7.56
N TRP A 414 29.76 12.11 7.70
CA TRP A 414 28.98 12.67 6.61
C TRP A 414 29.73 13.81 5.93
N GLY A 415 30.64 13.47 5.03
CA GLY A 415 31.46 14.44 4.28
C GLY A 415 32.43 15.25 5.13
N VAL A 416 32.86 14.72 6.27
CA VAL A 416 33.77 15.41 7.20
C VAL A 416 33.15 16.68 7.82
N CYS A 417 31.96 16.55 8.39
CA CYS A 417 31.31 17.63 9.14
C CYS A 417 31.98 17.85 10.51
N GLU A 418 32.03 19.12 10.93
CA GLU A 418 32.31 19.44 12.32
C GLU A 418 30.99 19.67 13.08
N VAL A 419 30.91 19.09 14.27
CA VAL A 419 29.72 19.19 15.13
C VAL A 419 30.12 19.58 16.55
N THR A 420 29.21 20.31 17.20
CA THR A 420 29.33 20.66 18.62
C THR A 420 28.11 20.18 19.38
N SER A 421 28.33 19.70 20.60
CA SER A 421 27.26 19.33 21.54
C SER A 421 27.24 20.23 22.79
N THR A 422 28.12 21.24 22.84
CA THR A 422 28.20 22.19 23.95
C THR A 422 27.46 23.48 23.65
N PHE A 423 26.47 23.81 24.48
CA PHE A 423 25.63 24.97 24.32
C PHE A 423 25.56 25.80 25.62
N GLY A 424 25.56 27.14 25.51
CA GLY A 424 25.36 28.02 26.67
C GLY A 424 23.96 27.93 27.29
N ASN A 425 22.94 27.53 26.47
CA ASN A 425 21.58 27.33 26.94
C ASN A 425 21.05 26.01 26.33
N PRO A 426 21.04 24.88 27.08
CA PRO A 426 20.60 23.60 26.61
C PRO A 426 19.11 23.56 26.26
N TYR A 427 18.23 24.27 26.97
CA TYR A 427 16.80 24.38 26.67
C TYR A 427 16.57 24.97 25.27
N ARG A 428 17.27 26.08 24.99
CA ARG A 428 17.17 26.75 23.68
C ARG A 428 17.70 25.84 22.56
N ALA A 429 18.82 25.18 22.77
CA ALA A 429 19.40 24.26 21.80
C ALA A 429 18.42 23.12 21.48
N TRP A 430 17.88 22.46 22.50
CA TRP A 430 16.91 21.39 22.34
C TRP A 430 15.62 21.89 21.68
N ALA A 431 15.03 23.01 22.13
CA ALA A 431 13.83 23.56 21.54
C ALA A 431 14.00 23.94 20.06
N SER A 432 15.25 24.27 19.65
CA SER A 432 15.57 24.53 18.24
C SER A 432 15.45 23.29 17.36
N THR A 433 15.43 22.08 17.93
CA THR A 433 15.23 20.84 17.18
C THR A 433 13.75 20.47 17.00
N LEU A 434 12.83 21.08 17.76
CA LEU A 434 11.41 20.76 17.75
C LEU A 434 10.73 21.21 16.45
N LEU A 435 9.72 20.43 16.06
CA LEU A 435 8.85 20.75 14.93
C LEU A 435 8.17 22.12 15.16
N THR A 436 8.34 23.06 14.24
CA THR A 436 7.63 24.37 14.19
C THR A 436 7.65 25.22 15.48
N ALA A 437 8.23 24.72 16.58
CA ALA A 437 8.20 25.41 17.87
C ALA A 437 8.94 26.77 17.84
N ARG A 438 9.99 26.88 17.06
CA ARG A 438 10.84 28.08 16.97
C ARG A 438 11.04 28.51 15.52
N THR A 439 11.07 29.83 15.33
CA THR A 439 11.43 30.46 14.04
C THR A 439 12.94 30.46 13.79
N GLY A 440 13.78 30.49 14.84
CA GLY A 440 15.22 30.43 14.73
C GLY A 440 15.77 28.99 14.74
N GLY A 441 16.75 28.73 13.89
CA GLY A 441 17.49 27.48 13.84
C GLY A 441 18.63 27.40 14.88
N GLY A 442 19.60 26.54 14.62
CA GLY A 442 20.78 26.34 15.45
C GLY A 442 21.73 27.55 15.54
N PRO A 443 22.74 27.46 16.39
CA PRO A 443 23.69 28.55 16.64
C PRO A 443 24.66 28.79 15.49
N HIS A 444 24.83 27.84 14.59
CA HIS A 444 25.82 27.90 13.51
C HIS A 444 25.13 28.03 12.14
N ASN A 445 25.62 28.96 11.33
CA ASN A 445 25.10 29.27 10.01
C ASN A 445 26.05 28.73 8.93
N LEU A 446 25.56 27.87 8.06
CA LEU A 446 26.20 27.46 6.82
C LEU A 446 25.69 28.35 5.68
N HIS A 447 26.51 28.61 4.67
CA HIS A 447 26.12 29.42 3.52
C HIS A 447 26.22 28.61 2.26
N LEU A 448 25.08 28.20 1.73
CA LEU A 448 24.98 27.31 0.57
C LEU A 448 24.05 27.89 -0.51
N PRO A 449 24.32 27.65 -1.80
CA PRO A 449 23.33 27.85 -2.83
C PRO A 449 22.06 27.06 -2.53
N LEU A 450 20.90 27.53 -2.95
CA LEU A 450 19.60 26.90 -2.66
C LEU A 450 19.56 25.44 -3.11
N LYS A 451 20.06 25.16 -4.31
CA LYS A 451 20.16 23.79 -4.82
C LYS A 451 20.92 22.87 -3.87
N ASP A 452 22.12 23.31 -3.46
CA ASP A 452 22.98 22.52 -2.58
C ASP A 452 22.34 22.35 -1.19
N ALA A 453 21.64 23.38 -0.69
CA ALA A 453 20.88 23.32 0.56
C ALA A 453 19.74 22.28 0.50
N LEU A 454 18.98 22.26 -0.61
CA LEU A 454 17.88 21.31 -0.82
C LEU A 454 18.37 19.87 -0.97
N SER A 455 19.56 19.64 -1.52
CA SER A 455 20.17 18.30 -1.66
C SER A 455 20.47 17.65 -0.31
N LEU A 456 20.65 18.44 0.76
CA LEU A 456 20.86 17.92 2.11
C LEU A 456 19.57 17.45 2.80
N LEU A 457 18.39 17.84 2.27
CA LEU A 457 17.12 17.56 2.90
C LEU A 457 16.67 16.09 2.65
N PRO A 458 15.88 15.47 3.57
CA PRO A 458 15.41 14.09 3.46
C PRO A 458 14.30 13.92 2.41
N LEU A 459 14.51 14.40 1.18
CA LEU A 459 13.52 14.40 0.10
C LEU A 459 13.60 13.14 -0.80
N SER A 460 14.59 12.26 -0.63
CA SER A 460 14.71 11.00 -1.37
C SER A 460 14.02 9.81 -0.68
N ARG A 461 13.26 10.05 0.41
CA ARG A 461 12.60 8.96 1.16
C ARG A 461 11.47 8.31 0.36
N PRO A 462 11.33 6.97 0.39
CA PRO A 462 10.24 6.29 -0.30
C PRO A 462 8.91 6.51 0.43
N ALA A 463 7.81 6.55 -0.32
CA ALA A 463 6.45 6.68 0.18
C ALA A 463 5.58 5.50 -0.22
N SER A 464 4.43 5.39 0.43
CA SER A 464 3.35 4.48 0.06
C SER A 464 2.04 5.26 -0.08
N ALA A 465 1.24 4.89 -1.09
CA ALA A 465 -0.10 5.43 -1.27
C ALA A 465 -1.09 4.99 -0.17
N TRP A 466 -0.73 4.03 0.68
CA TRP A 466 -1.57 3.44 1.74
C TRP A 466 -1.05 3.78 3.13
N SER A 467 -0.80 5.06 3.40
CA SER A 467 -0.20 5.54 4.65
C SER A 467 -1.01 5.20 5.91
N ASP A 468 -2.33 5.05 5.81
CA ASP A 468 -3.25 4.89 6.95
C ASP A 468 -3.92 3.52 7.05
N ASP A 469 -3.82 2.69 6.00
CA ASP A 469 -4.49 1.39 5.91
C ASP A 469 -3.56 0.37 5.25
N ALA A 470 -3.09 -0.60 6.03
CA ALA A 470 -2.15 -1.61 5.58
C ALA A 470 -2.75 -3.01 5.64
N SER A 471 -2.99 -3.60 4.49
CA SER A 471 -3.25 -5.05 4.42
C SER A 471 -1.97 -5.86 4.70
N ILE A 472 -0.83 -5.34 4.25
CA ILE A 472 0.50 -5.90 4.48
C ILE A 472 1.51 -4.77 4.68
N VAL A 473 2.56 -5.04 5.44
CA VAL A 473 3.65 -4.08 5.68
C VAL A 473 4.98 -4.68 5.27
N PHE A 474 5.81 -3.87 4.62
CA PHE A 474 7.19 -4.21 4.26
C PHE A 474 8.16 -3.24 4.93
N PRO A 475 9.22 -3.71 5.57
CA PRO A 475 10.29 -2.84 6.06
C PRO A 475 11.24 -2.46 4.92
N THR A 476 11.68 -1.21 4.87
CA THR A 476 12.86 -0.85 4.07
C THR A 476 14.14 -1.34 4.74
N PRO A 477 15.27 -1.46 4.02
CA PRO A 477 16.55 -1.86 4.61
C PRO A 477 16.99 -0.97 5.77
N ASP A 478 16.58 0.29 5.80
CA ASP A 478 16.91 1.28 6.84
C ASP A 478 15.81 1.50 7.88
N GLY A 479 14.75 0.65 7.88
CA GLY A 479 13.76 0.55 8.95
C GLY A 479 12.49 1.36 8.77
N LYS A 480 12.25 2.01 7.62
CA LYS A 480 10.96 2.66 7.35
C LYS A 480 9.89 1.61 7.05
N ILE A 481 8.68 1.81 7.56
CA ILE A 481 7.54 0.93 7.30
C ILE A 481 6.87 1.39 6.00
N ILE A 482 6.69 0.46 5.05
CA ILE A 482 5.95 0.67 3.80
C ILE A 482 4.66 -0.14 3.87
N PRO A 483 3.52 0.49 4.17
CA PRO A 483 2.22 -0.17 4.13
C PRO A 483 1.76 -0.39 2.69
N VAL A 484 1.07 -1.52 2.43
CA VAL A 484 0.45 -1.83 1.15
C VAL A 484 -0.98 -2.29 1.38
N GLY A 485 -1.93 -1.64 0.73
CA GLY A 485 -3.34 -2.02 0.72
C GLY A 485 -3.63 -3.01 -0.41
N LEU A 486 -4.30 -4.10 -0.08
CA LEU A 486 -4.76 -5.11 -1.04
C LEU A 486 -6.26 -4.92 -1.31
N ALA A 487 -6.69 -5.14 -2.54
CA ALA A 487 -8.08 -4.95 -2.98
C ALA A 487 -8.64 -3.55 -2.62
N SER A 488 -7.78 -2.55 -2.66
CA SER A 488 -8.11 -1.17 -2.30
C SER A 488 -8.90 -0.46 -3.40
N SER A 489 -9.85 0.40 -3.03
CA SER A 489 -10.57 1.28 -3.96
C SER A 489 -9.68 2.30 -4.67
N LYS A 490 -8.45 2.52 -4.17
CA LYS A 490 -7.42 3.33 -4.83
C LYS A 490 -6.84 2.65 -6.07
N GLN A 491 -7.06 1.34 -6.24
CA GLN A 491 -6.57 0.57 -7.37
C GLN A 491 -7.65 0.40 -8.43
N ASN A 492 -7.30 0.72 -9.68
CA ASN A 492 -8.21 0.56 -10.83
C ASN A 492 -8.22 -0.87 -11.41
N LYS A 493 -7.21 -1.67 -11.07
CA LYS A 493 -7.04 -3.08 -11.46
C LYS A 493 -6.56 -3.87 -10.25
N HIS A 494 -6.77 -5.17 -10.29
CA HIS A 494 -6.41 -6.07 -9.19
C HIS A 494 -5.57 -7.27 -9.67
N THR A 495 -4.77 -7.08 -10.73
CA THR A 495 -3.82 -8.09 -11.22
C THR A 495 -2.46 -7.85 -10.57
N GLU A 496 -1.94 -8.88 -9.93
CA GLU A 496 -0.65 -8.86 -9.24
C GLU A 496 0.26 -9.93 -9.81
N VAL A 497 1.54 -9.62 -9.95
CA VAL A 497 2.56 -10.54 -10.46
C VAL A 497 3.62 -10.75 -9.39
N ILE A 498 3.96 -12.01 -9.12
CA ILE A 498 5.04 -12.40 -8.20
C ILE A 498 6.09 -13.15 -8.99
N VAL A 499 7.33 -12.68 -8.96
CA VAL A 499 8.46 -13.31 -9.64
C VAL A 499 9.59 -13.59 -8.68
N GLY A 500 10.20 -14.76 -8.84
CA GLY A 500 11.35 -15.16 -8.03
C GLY A 500 11.78 -16.59 -8.29
N GLU A 501 13.08 -16.84 -8.15
CA GLU A 501 13.65 -18.17 -8.30
C GLU A 501 13.16 -19.15 -7.22
N PRO A 502 13.33 -20.46 -7.44
CA PRO A 502 13.07 -21.45 -6.39
C PRO A 502 13.90 -21.13 -5.13
N GLY A 503 13.23 -21.08 -3.97
CA GLY A 503 13.86 -20.74 -2.70
C GLY A 503 13.94 -19.23 -2.36
N SER A 504 13.59 -18.31 -3.27
CA SER A 504 13.59 -16.86 -3.02
C SER A 504 12.45 -16.36 -2.12
N GLY A 505 11.51 -17.21 -1.74
CA GLY A 505 10.36 -16.84 -0.89
C GLY A 505 9.07 -16.52 -1.66
N LYS A 506 8.98 -16.83 -2.94
CA LYS A 506 7.79 -16.60 -3.79
C LYS A 506 6.49 -17.16 -3.17
N SER A 507 6.48 -18.42 -2.78
CA SER A 507 5.30 -19.04 -2.16
C SER A 507 5.01 -18.46 -0.77
N LEU A 508 6.03 -17.97 -0.04
CA LEU A 508 5.83 -17.28 1.23
C LEU A 508 5.08 -15.97 1.03
N ILE A 509 5.49 -15.12 0.07
CA ILE A 509 4.80 -13.85 -0.19
C ILE A 509 3.37 -14.11 -0.70
N MET A 510 3.15 -15.11 -1.54
CA MET A 510 1.81 -15.50 -1.99
C MET A 510 0.90 -15.86 -0.81
N ASN A 511 1.38 -16.68 0.12
CA ASN A 511 0.64 -17.05 1.33
C ASN A 511 0.43 -15.85 2.26
N MET A 512 1.40 -14.94 2.39
CA MET A 512 1.26 -13.70 3.15
C MET A 512 0.16 -12.79 2.57
N LEU A 513 0.09 -12.65 1.25
CA LEU A 513 -0.95 -11.88 0.57
C LEU A 513 -2.34 -12.51 0.76
N SER A 514 -2.44 -13.82 0.67
CA SER A 514 -3.69 -14.56 0.88
C SER A 514 -4.17 -14.45 2.35
N ASN A 515 -3.27 -14.65 3.33
CA ASN A 515 -3.60 -14.46 4.75
C ASN A 515 -4.00 -13.01 5.06
N ALA A 516 -3.37 -12.02 4.42
CA ALA A 516 -3.74 -10.62 4.59
C ALA A 516 -5.19 -10.34 4.12
N ILE A 517 -5.63 -10.96 3.02
CA ILE A 517 -7.03 -10.87 2.56
C ILE A 517 -7.98 -11.52 3.57
N VAL A 518 -7.63 -12.68 4.14
CA VAL A 518 -8.42 -13.32 5.21
C VAL A 518 -8.54 -12.41 6.44
N CYS A 519 -7.43 -11.80 6.86
CA CYS A 519 -7.41 -10.89 8.00
C CYS A 519 -8.11 -9.54 7.74
N ASN A 520 -8.41 -9.20 6.50
CA ASN A 520 -9.13 -7.98 6.11
C ASN A 520 -10.59 -8.22 5.71
N ALA A 521 -11.10 -9.43 5.89
CA ALA A 521 -12.47 -9.79 5.56
C ALA A 521 -13.50 -8.92 6.29
N GLN A 522 -14.61 -8.57 5.62
CA GLN A 522 -15.57 -7.62 6.17
C GLN A 522 -16.59 -8.27 7.11
N GLN A 523 -17.25 -9.35 6.70
CA GLN A 523 -18.27 -10.03 7.49
C GLN A 523 -18.04 -11.54 7.58
N LYS A 524 -17.63 -12.16 6.48
CA LYS A 524 -17.36 -13.60 6.37
C LYS A 524 -15.98 -13.80 5.73
N LEU A 525 -15.49 -15.05 5.68
CA LEU A 525 -14.27 -15.34 4.94
C LEU A 525 -14.36 -14.89 3.49
N PRO A 526 -13.28 -14.35 2.90
CA PRO A 526 -13.23 -14.03 1.48
C PRO A 526 -13.30 -15.30 0.62
N PHE A 527 -13.58 -15.14 -0.66
CA PHE A 527 -13.51 -16.23 -1.62
C PHE A 527 -12.09 -16.31 -2.22
N ILE A 528 -11.39 -17.40 -1.95
CA ILE A 528 -10.01 -17.60 -2.41
C ILE A 528 -9.90 -18.91 -3.16
N ALA A 529 -9.42 -18.84 -4.40
CA ALA A 529 -9.07 -19.96 -5.25
C ALA A 529 -7.55 -20.00 -5.44
N VAL A 530 -6.91 -21.12 -5.08
CA VAL A 530 -5.46 -21.31 -5.26
C VAL A 530 -5.24 -22.51 -6.16
N VAL A 531 -4.52 -22.31 -7.26
CA VAL A 531 -4.04 -23.38 -8.14
C VAL A 531 -2.52 -23.44 -7.99
N ASP A 532 -2.02 -24.50 -7.39
CA ASP A 532 -0.62 -24.69 -7.02
C ASP A 532 -0.08 -26.02 -7.54
N LYS A 533 1.21 -26.07 -7.76
CA LYS A 533 1.95 -27.31 -8.04
C LYS A 533 2.85 -27.61 -6.85
N GLY A 534 2.28 -28.19 -5.80
CA GLY A 534 3.03 -28.57 -4.60
C GLY A 534 2.23 -28.41 -3.30
N TYR A 535 2.97 -28.48 -2.18
CA TYR A 535 2.37 -28.55 -0.85
C TYR A 535 2.23 -27.18 -0.17
N SER A 536 2.68 -26.10 -0.78
CA SER A 536 2.74 -24.78 -0.08
C SER A 536 1.36 -24.23 0.26
N ALA A 537 0.41 -24.37 -0.65
CA ALA A 537 -0.97 -23.95 -0.44
C ALA A 537 -1.70 -24.84 0.59
N GLN A 538 -1.37 -26.11 0.72
CA GLN A 538 -1.98 -27.02 1.71
C GLN A 538 -1.67 -26.59 3.14
N GLY A 539 -0.43 -26.16 3.43
CA GLY A 539 -0.05 -25.65 4.74
C GLY A 539 -0.85 -24.41 5.14
N GLN A 540 -1.08 -23.51 4.18
CA GLN A 540 -1.92 -22.33 4.39
C GLN A 540 -3.39 -22.70 4.67
N ILE A 541 -3.97 -23.61 3.90
CA ILE A 541 -5.34 -24.08 4.14
C ILE A 541 -5.47 -24.70 5.53
N GLN A 542 -4.49 -25.51 5.94
CA GLN A 542 -4.51 -26.10 7.28
C GLN A 542 -4.44 -25.03 8.37
N LEU A 543 -3.61 -24.00 8.21
CA LEU A 543 -3.54 -22.85 9.12
C LEU A 543 -4.91 -22.16 9.26
N ILE A 544 -5.58 -21.90 8.13
CA ILE A 544 -6.90 -21.26 8.15
C ILE A 544 -7.93 -22.17 8.83
N ARG A 545 -7.95 -23.47 8.50
CA ARG A 545 -8.86 -24.45 9.13
C ARG A 545 -8.68 -24.55 10.63
N ASP A 546 -7.43 -24.53 11.12
CA ASP A 546 -7.12 -24.60 12.54
C ASP A 546 -7.47 -23.29 13.28
N SER A 547 -7.54 -22.19 12.54
CA SER A 547 -8.00 -20.88 13.04
C SER A 547 -9.51 -20.70 13.02
N LEU A 548 -10.28 -21.68 12.49
CA LEU A 548 -11.74 -21.62 12.45
C LEU A 548 -12.38 -22.53 13.52
N PRO A 549 -13.57 -22.17 14.03
CA PRO A 549 -14.37 -23.04 14.87
C PRO A 549 -14.67 -24.39 14.19
N PRO A 550 -14.88 -25.48 14.95
CA PRO A 550 -15.06 -26.82 14.37
C PRO A 550 -16.16 -26.92 13.30
N GLU A 551 -17.27 -26.20 13.50
CA GLU A 551 -18.43 -26.15 12.59
C GLU A 551 -18.17 -25.39 11.27
N ARG A 552 -17.09 -24.60 11.23
CA ARG A 552 -16.73 -23.76 10.06
C ARG A 552 -15.49 -24.29 9.29
N LYS A 553 -14.91 -25.39 9.73
CA LYS A 553 -13.68 -25.94 9.10
C LYS A 553 -13.84 -26.27 7.63
N ASP A 554 -15.07 -26.58 7.18
CA ASP A 554 -15.37 -26.86 5.78
C ASP A 554 -15.41 -25.60 4.88
N GLU A 555 -15.31 -24.41 5.47
CA GLU A 555 -15.17 -23.16 4.69
C GLU A 555 -13.82 -23.08 3.96
N ALA A 556 -12.80 -23.86 4.38
CA ALA A 556 -11.50 -23.92 3.73
C ALA A 556 -11.11 -25.37 3.45
N ILE A 557 -10.83 -25.72 2.20
CA ILE A 557 -10.45 -27.06 1.78
C ILE A 557 -9.20 -27.05 0.90
N GLY A 558 -8.34 -28.03 1.10
CA GLY A 558 -7.22 -28.36 0.22
C GLY A 558 -7.46 -29.69 -0.48
N TRP A 559 -7.23 -29.74 -1.78
CA TRP A 559 -7.48 -30.93 -2.56
C TRP A 559 -6.40 -31.20 -3.59
N ALA A 560 -5.84 -32.44 -3.58
CA ALA A 560 -4.89 -32.88 -4.57
C ALA A 560 -5.61 -33.60 -5.71
N LEU A 561 -5.48 -33.12 -6.93
CA LEU A 561 -6.05 -33.81 -8.11
C LEU A 561 -5.29 -35.11 -8.39
N ARG A 562 -6.05 -36.12 -8.77
CA ARG A 562 -5.51 -37.43 -9.20
C ARG A 562 -6.23 -37.86 -10.46
N ASN A 563 -5.48 -38.28 -11.45
CA ASN A 563 -6.06 -38.76 -12.71
C ASN A 563 -6.58 -40.21 -12.56
N HIS A 564 -7.63 -40.38 -11.75
CA HIS A 564 -8.26 -41.66 -11.48
C HIS A 564 -9.78 -41.51 -11.50
N SER A 565 -10.50 -42.58 -11.88
CA SER A 565 -11.97 -42.60 -12.00
C SER A 565 -12.69 -42.29 -10.67
N ASP A 566 -12.08 -42.65 -9.51
CA ASP A 566 -12.66 -42.37 -8.18
C ASP A 566 -12.59 -40.90 -7.78
N HIS A 567 -11.73 -40.14 -8.43
CA HIS A 567 -11.58 -38.69 -8.29
C HIS A 567 -12.23 -37.90 -9.42
N CYS A 568 -13.19 -38.52 -10.12
CA CYS A 568 -13.83 -37.95 -11.28
C CYS A 568 -14.69 -36.73 -10.91
N ARG A 569 -14.53 -35.63 -11.69
CA ARG A 569 -15.43 -34.53 -11.77
C ARG A 569 -15.77 -34.20 -13.21
N ASN A 570 -17.06 -34.25 -13.49
CA ASN A 570 -17.58 -34.01 -14.82
C ASN A 570 -17.39 -32.55 -15.23
N MET A 571 -16.78 -32.32 -16.39
CA MET A 571 -16.64 -31.00 -16.95
C MET A 571 -17.96 -30.39 -17.43
N PHE A 572 -19.02 -31.19 -17.57
CA PHE A 572 -20.38 -30.77 -17.95
C PHE A 572 -21.31 -30.54 -16.76
N ASP A 573 -20.78 -30.48 -15.54
CA ASP A 573 -21.61 -30.05 -14.41
C ASP A 573 -22.07 -28.61 -14.58
N ILE A 574 -23.35 -28.33 -14.25
CA ILE A 574 -23.97 -27.02 -14.33
C ILE A 574 -24.60 -26.63 -12.99
N GLN A 575 -25.03 -25.36 -12.86
CA GLN A 575 -25.65 -24.86 -11.64
C GLN A 575 -26.90 -25.66 -11.26
N LEU A 576 -27.07 -25.89 -9.93
CA LEU A 576 -28.18 -26.69 -9.41
C LEU A 576 -29.54 -26.11 -9.85
N GLY A 577 -30.39 -26.98 -10.37
CA GLY A 577 -31.70 -26.62 -10.90
C GLY A 577 -31.71 -26.25 -12.38
N ALA A 578 -30.54 -25.88 -12.97
CA ALA A 578 -30.47 -25.64 -14.40
C ALA A 578 -30.59 -26.96 -15.19
N ARG A 579 -31.09 -26.87 -16.41
CA ARG A 579 -31.13 -27.99 -17.38
C ARG A 579 -30.16 -27.75 -18.54
N TYR A 580 -29.75 -26.50 -18.75
CA TYR A 580 -28.78 -26.08 -19.77
C TYR A 580 -27.71 -25.21 -19.12
N PRO A 581 -26.48 -25.20 -19.65
CA PRO A 581 -25.40 -24.38 -19.13
C PRO A 581 -25.72 -22.88 -19.36
N VAL A 582 -25.41 -22.05 -18.38
CA VAL A 582 -25.39 -20.58 -18.56
C VAL A 582 -24.15 -20.17 -19.36
N ALA A 583 -24.17 -18.97 -19.94
CA ALA A 583 -23.12 -18.51 -20.86
C ALA A 583 -21.68 -18.71 -20.38
N PRO A 584 -21.30 -18.42 -19.12
CA PRO A 584 -19.93 -18.67 -18.63
C PRO A 584 -19.58 -20.16 -18.59
N GLU A 585 -20.54 -21.02 -18.24
CA GLU A 585 -20.32 -22.49 -18.22
C GLU A 585 -20.12 -23.02 -19.63
N LEU A 586 -20.97 -22.60 -20.58
CA LEU A 586 -20.86 -22.97 -21.98
C LEU A 586 -19.52 -22.52 -22.58
N THR A 587 -19.11 -21.28 -22.32
CA THR A 587 -17.83 -20.74 -22.77
C THR A 587 -16.65 -21.55 -22.22
N TRP A 588 -16.70 -21.90 -20.93
CA TRP A 588 -15.68 -22.74 -20.32
C TRP A 588 -15.63 -24.15 -20.88
N MET A 589 -16.79 -24.82 -21.06
CA MET A 589 -16.87 -26.14 -21.67
C MET A 589 -16.28 -26.13 -23.08
N LYS A 590 -16.62 -25.14 -23.90
CA LYS A 590 -16.04 -24.94 -25.23
C LYS A 590 -14.53 -24.76 -25.16
N SER A 591 -14.02 -23.94 -24.27
CA SER A 591 -12.59 -23.71 -24.11
C SER A 591 -11.84 -24.99 -23.72
N MET A 592 -12.41 -25.79 -22.82
CA MET A 592 -11.84 -27.09 -22.42
C MET A 592 -11.78 -28.07 -23.57
N LEU A 593 -12.89 -28.24 -24.31
CA LEU A 593 -12.92 -29.13 -25.45
C LEU A 593 -11.98 -28.67 -26.57
N THR A 594 -11.92 -27.35 -26.83
CA THR A 594 -10.97 -26.76 -27.79
C THR A 594 -9.53 -27.03 -27.37
N ALA A 595 -9.20 -26.85 -26.10
CA ALA A 595 -7.87 -27.15 -25.56
C ALA A 595 -7.49 -28.63 -25.74
N MET A 596 -8.43 -29.56 -25.52
CA MET A 596 -8.21 -30.99 -25.78
C MET A 596 -7.97 -31.28 -27.25
N CYS A 597 -8.55 -30.49 -28.17
CA CYS A 597 -8.41 -30.66 -29.62
C CYS A 597 -7.17 -30.00 -30.23
N ILE A 598 -6.37 -29.27 -29.42
CA ILE A 598 -5.12 -28.67 -29.92
C ILE A 598 -4.15 -29.75 -30.40
N ASP A 599 -3.61 -29.58 -31.61
CA ASP A 599 -2.55 -30.43 -32.12
C ASP A 599 -1.22 -30.08 -31.44
N SER A 600 -0.63 -31.05 -30.74
CA SER A 600 0.63 -30.90 -30.04
C SER A 600 1.83 -30.47 -30.92
N ASN A 601 1.77 -30.73 -32.22
CA ASN A 601 2.83 -30.37 -33.15
C ASN A 601 2.74 -28.90 -33.61
N THR A 602 1.52 -28.40 -33.77
CA THR A 602 1.29 -27.00 -34.25
C THR A 602 0.99 -26.01 -33.13
N GLY A 603 0.57 -26.51 -31.96
CA GLY A 603 0.10 -25.68 -30.84
C GLY A 603 -1.21 -24.95 -31.13
N LEU A 604 -1.91 -25.25 -32.21
CA LEU A 604 -3.13 -24.57 -32.64
C LEU A 604 -4.33 -25.54 -32.69
N PRO A 605 -5.55 -25.02 -32.44
CA PRO A 605 -6.77 -25.80 -32.64
C PRO A 605 -7.00 -26.05 -34.13
N PRO A 606 -7.57 -27.21 -34.48
CA PRO A 606 -7.88 -27.51 -35.88
C PRO A 606 -9.04 -26.62 -36.37
N ASN A 607 -8.86 -25.94 -37.48
CA ASN A 607 -9.86 -25.08 -38.11
C ASN A 607 -10.55 -24.11 -37.13
N SER A 608 -9.88 -23.00 -36.78
CA SER A 608 -10.28 -22.05 -35.77
C SER A 608 -11.64 -21.37 -36.00
N ARG A 609 -12.17 -21.40 -37.22
CA ARG A 609 -13.48 -20.81 -37.52
C ARG A 609 -14.64 -21.73 -37.19
N ASP A 610 -14.51 -23.02 -37.53
CA ASP A 610 -15.62 -23.97 -37.46
C ASP A 610 -15.65 -24.76 -36.15
N ILE A 611 -14.51 -24.94 -35.47
CA ILE A 611 -14.42 -25.73 -34.25
C ILE A 611 -15.29 -25.17 -33.12
N ASP A 612 -15.31 -23.87 -32.95
CA ASP A 612 -16.05 -23.22 -31.86
C ASP A 612 -17.58 -23.41 -32.03
N VAL A 613 -18.08 -23.24 -33.26
CA VAL A 613 -19.49 -23.44 -33.58
C VAL A 613 -19.87 -24.91 -33.50
N LEU A 614 -18.99 -25.82 -33.97
CA LEU A 614 -19.21 -27.27 -33.89
C LEU A 614 -19.30 -27.77 -32.45
N LEU A 615 -18.38 -27.35 -31.59
CA LEU A 615 -18.35 -27.74 -30.18
C LEU A 615 -19.57 -27.20 -29.42
N GLU A 616 -19.95 -25.94 -29.65
CA GLU A 616 -21.16 -25.35 -29.06
C GLU A 616 -22.42 -26.13 -29.45
N ARG A 617 -22.52 -26.53 -30.72
CA ARG A 617 -23.66 -27.30 -31.21
C ARG A 617 -23.73 -28.68 -30.58
N ILE A 618 -22.60 -29.35 -30.45
CA ILE A 618 -22.50 -30.68 -29.81
C ILE A 618 -22.91 -30.60 -28.36
N ILE A 619 -22.40 -29.63 -27.59
CA ILE A 619 -22.77 -29.41 -26.19
C ILE A 619 -24.28 -29.18 -26.08
N SER A 620 -24.84 -28.26 -26.88
CA SER A 620 -26.26 -27.92 -26.86
C SER A 620 -27.13 -29.16 -27.21
N MET A 621 -26.71 -29.97 -28.16
CA MET A 621 -27.39 -31.24 -28.51
C MET A 621 -27.38 -32.23 -27.35
N ALA A 622 -26.25 -32.35 -26.67
CA ALA A 622 -26.11 -33.27 -25.55
C ALA A 622 -27.06 -32.94 -24.39
N TYR A 623 -27.15 -31.68 -24.02
CA TYR A 623 -28.09 -31.22 -22.97
C TYR A 623 -29.55 -31.37 -23.39
N ARG A 624 -29.88 -31.02 -24.64
CA ARG A 624 -31.25 -31.20 -25.18
C ARG A 624 -31.66 -32.69 -25.18
N ASP A 625 -30.77 -33.57 -25.58
CA ASP A 625 -31.04 -35.03 -25.59
C ASP A 625 -31.29 -35.56 -24.16
N LYS A 626 -30.47 -35.16 -23.18
CA LYS A 626 -30.64 -35.52 -21.77
C LYS A 626 -31.86 -34.89 -21.10
N ASP A 627 -32.40 -33.80 -21.62
CA ASP A 627 -33.62 -33.15 -21.13
C ASP A 627 -34.86 -33.74 -21.76
N GLU A 628 -34.90 -33.90 -23.10
CA GLU A 628 -36.15 -34.14 -23.87
C GLU A 628 -36.28 -35.54 -24.43
N THR A 629 -35.19 -36.10 -24.96
CA THR A 629 -35.27 -37.29 -25.83
C THR A 629 -34.82 -38.58 -25.12
N SER A 630 -33.67 -38.52 -24.42
CA SER A 630 -33.04 -39.70 -23.79
C SER A 630 -32.49 -39.32 -22.40
N PRO A 631 -33.35 -38.98 -21.46
CA PRO A 631 -32.92 -38.58 -20.11
C PRO A 631 -32.22 -39.72 -19.39
N ASN A 632 -31.22 -39.36 -18.58
CA ASN A 632 -30.60 -40.31 -17.69
C ASN A 632 -31.63 -40.72 -16.62
N LYS A 633 -32.02 -42.03 -16.61
CA LYS A 633 -33.03 -42.54 -15.67
C LYS A 633 -32.44 -42.86 -14.32
N PHE A 634 -33.29 -42.79 -13.30
CA PHE A 634 -32.96 -43.15 -11.96
C PHE A 634 -32.54 -44.66 -11.90
N SER A 635 -31.60 -44.94 -11.03
CA SER A 635 -31.19 -46.33 -10.73
C SER A 635 -30.91 -46.44 -9.23
N ASP A 636 -31.59 -47.39 -8.59
CA ASP A 636 -31.43 -47.68 -7.14
C ASP A 636 -30.03 -48.26 -6.91
N GLY A 637 -29.08 -47.72 -6.59
CA GLY A 637 -27.70 -48.19 -6.41
C GLY A 637 -26.65 -47.26 -7.05
N ALA A 638 -27.08 -46.30 -7.87
CA ALA A 638 -26.19 -45.29 -8.41
C ALA A 638 -25.63 -44.37 -7.30
N SER A 639 -26.39 -44.05 -6.26
CA SER A 639 -25.97 -43.33 -5.08
C SER A 639 -26.76 -43.77 -3.83
N PRO A 640 -26.13 -44.50 -2.89
CA PRO A 640 -26.75 -44.88 -1.62
C PRO A 640 -27.24 -43.70 -0.77
N GLU A 641 -26.62 -42.51 -0.93
CA GLU A 641 -27.02 -41.30 -0.21
C GLU A 641 -28.39 -40.80 -0.69
N ILE A 642 -28.59 -40.77 -2.01
CA ILE A 642 -29.85 -40.36 -2.62
C ILE A 642 -30.98 -41.30 -2.22
N THR A 643 -30.73 -42.63 -2.34
CA THR A 643 -31.75 -43.64 -1.96
C THR A 643 -32.13 -43.53 -0.48
N ARG A 644 -31.18 -43.28 0.42
CA ARG A 644 -31.46 -43.03 1.82
C ARG A 644 -32.32 -41.80 2.05
N ALA A 645 -31.99 -40.69 1.35
CA ALA A 645 -32.76 -39.44 1.44
C ALA A 645 -34.20 -39.60 0.92
N LEU A 646 -34.39 -40.27 -0.20
CA LEU A 646 -35.71 -40.59 -0.74
C LEU A 646 -36.58 -41.44 0.22
N LYS A 647 -35.97 -42.41 0.90
CA LYS A 647 -36.66 -43.21 1.94
C LYS A 647 -36.94 -42.39 3.18
N ALA A 648 -36.00 -41.59 3.64
CA ALA A 648 -36.16 -40.76 4.85
C ALA A 648 -37.21 -39.62 4.67
N SER A 649 -37.28 -39.02 3.47
CA SER A 649 -38.29 -38.01 3.14
C SER A 649 -39.68 -38.57 2.86
N GLY A 650 -39.81 -39.92 2.78
CA GLY A 650 -41.08 -40.57 2.42
C GLY A 650 -41.42 -40.48 0.92
N LEU A 651 -40.58 -39.86 0.11
CA LEU A 651 -40.78 -39.73 -1.35
C LEU A 651 -40.75 -41.08 -2.05
N TRP A 652 -39.87 -41.99 -1.58
CA TRP A 652 -39.72 -43.35 -2.10
C TRP A 652 -41.04 -44.12 -2.15
N PHE A 653 -41.88 -43.96 -1.14
CA PHE A 653 -43.15 -44.71 -0.97
C PHE A 653 -44.34 -44.10 -1.70
N ARG A 654 -44.15 -42.98 -2.46
CA ARG A 654 -45.23 -42.33 -3.21
C ARG A 654 -45.46 -42.96 -4.57
N HIS A 655 -44.47 -43.68 -5.09
CA HIS A 655 -44.48 -44.26 -6.43
C HIS A 655 -44.06 -45.76 -6.35
N ASP A 656 -44.45 -46.53 -7.31
CA ASP A 656 -44.06 -47.95 -7.46
C ASP A 656 -42.67 -48.09 -8.12
N ALA A 657 -42.18 -49.30 -8.19
CA ALA A 657 -40.87 -49.62 -8.73
C ALA A 657 -40.76 -49.30 -10.23
N GLU A 658 -41.84 -49.54 -11.00
CA GLU A 658 -41.89 -49.29 -12.44
C GLU A 658 -41.79 -47.78 -12.76
N TRP A 659 -42.44 -46.93 -11.97
CA TRP A 659 -42.29 -45.49 -12.06
C TRP A 659 -40.86 -45.02 -11.77
N TRP A 660 -40.21 -45.56 -10.73
CA TRP A 660 -38.82 -45.23 -10.42
C TRP A 660 -37.85 -45.60 -11.53
N ASP A 661 -38.04 -46.73 -12.20
CA ASP A 661 -37.19 -47.20 -13.30
C ASP A 661 -37.30 -46.28 -14.54
N GLU A 662 -38.41 -45.57 -14.69
CA GLU A 662 -38.62 -44.62 -15.79
C GLU A 662 -38.35 -43.15 -15.40
N CYS A 663 -38.19 -42.86 -14.10
CA CYS A 663 -38.05 -41.50 -13.60
C CYS A 663 -36.70 -40.86 -14.00
N PRO A 664 -36.69 -39.66 -14.62
CA PRO A 664 -35.44 -38.95 -14.91
C PRO A 664 -34.72 -38.45 -13.65
N TRP A 665 -33.39 -38.39 -13.67
CA TRP A 665 -32.63 -37.85 -12.57
C TRP A 665 -32.92 -36.37 -12.31
N TYR A 666 -33.31 -35.56 -13.31
CA TYR A 666 -33.78 -34.20 -13.12
C TYR A 666 -35.03 -34.10 -12.22
N ASP A 667 -35.96 -35.03 -12.34
CA ASP A 667 -37.17 -35.07 -11.52
C ASP A 667 -36.84 -35.52 -10.07
N VAL A 668 -35.96 -36.52 -9.91
CA VAL A 668 -35.45 -36.91 -8.60
C VAL A 668 -34.76 -35.75 -7.89
N ARG A 669 -33.97 -34.99 -8.61
CA ARG A 669 -33.33 -33.73 -8.13
C ARG A 669 -34.39 -32.76 -7.57
N ASP A 670 -35.40 -32.46 -8.35
CA ASP A 670 -36.44 -31.47 -8.01
C ASP A 670 -37.27 -31.93 -6.81
N MET A 671 -37.56 -33.22 -6.72
CA MET A 671 -38.25 -33.79 -5.55
C MET A 671 -37.40 -33.72 -4.28
N LEU A 672 -36.13 -34.07 -4.33
CA LEU A 672 -35.21 -34.00 -3.19
C LEU A 672 -35.02 -32.53 -2.73
N PHE A 673 -34.85 -31.59 -3.67
CA PHE A 673 -34.69 -30.19 -3.33
C PHE A 673 -35.95 -29.62 -2.65
N SER A 674 -37.14 -29.97 -3.16
CA SER A 674 -38.43 -29.57 -2.56
C SER A 674 -38.63 -30.14 -1.16
N ALA A 675 -38.03 -31.30 -0.86
CA ALA A 675 -38.04 -31.92 0.46
C ALA A 675 -36.93 -31.42 1.42
N GLY A 676 -36.10 -30.44 0.98
CA GLY A 676 -35.04 -29.84 1.76
C GLY A 676 -33.68 -30.58 1.74
N TYR A 677 -33.54 -31.62 0.92
CA TYR A 677 -32.32 -32.40 0.76
C TYR A 677 -31.42 -31.81 -0.36
N VAL A 678 -30.85 -30.61 -0.10
CA VAL A 678 -30.10 -29.82 -1.10
C VAL A 678 -28.85 -30.58 -1.59
N LYS A 679 -28.12 -31.23 -0.68
CA LYS A 679 -26.90 -31.98 -1.02
C LYS A 679 -27.20 -33.15 -1.96
N GLU A 680 -28.24 -33.92 -1.64
CA GLU A 680 -28.69 -35.07 -2.42
C GLU A 680 -29.29 -34.64 -3.76
N ALA A 681 -29.97 -33.51 -3.81
CA ALA A 681 -30.42 -32.87 -5.06
C ALA A 681 -29.22 -32.53 -5.96
N GLN A 682 -28.12 -32.01 -5.41
CA GLN A 682 -26.87 -31.75 -6.15
C GLN A 682 -26.27 -33.05 -6.71
N LEU A 683 -26.27 -34.12 -5.93
CA LEU A 683 -25.83 -35.43 -6.41
C LEU A 683 -26.69 -35.96 -7.54
N ALA A 684 -28.02 -35.80 -7.46
CA ALA A 684 -28.93 -36.18 -8.54
C ALA A 684 -28.69 -35.36 -9.82
N GLN A 685 -28.38 -34.03 -9.68
CA GLN A 685 -27.98 -33.19 -10.80
C GLN A 685 -26.76 -33.75 -11.52
N PHE A 686 -25.74 -34.20 -10.81
CA PHE A 686 -24.53 -34.79 -11.41
C PHE A 686 -24.79 -36.08 -12.17
N LEU A 687 -25.87 -36.78 -11.84
CA LEU A 687 -26.29 -38.00 -12.55
C LEU A 687 -27.19 -37.70 -13.77
N ALA A 688 -27.73 -36.50 -13.86
CA ALA A 688 -28.64 -36.08 -14.93
C ALA A 688 -27.92 -35.52 -16.16
N VAL A 689 -26.74 -34.89 -15.99
CA VAL A 689 -26.02 -34.15 -17.04
C VAL A 689 -25.26 -35.10 -17.99
N PRO A 690 -24.86 -34.62 -19.21
CA PRO A 690 -24.01 -35.34 -20.14
C PRO A 690 -22.60 -35.62 -19.56
N GLU A 691 -21.92 -36.61 -20.14
CA GLU A 691 -20.52 -36.98 -19.84
C GLU A 691 -19.63 -36.75 -21.06
N LEU A 692 -18.29 -36.67 -20.88
CA LEU A 692 -17.35 -36.53 -21.99
C LEU A 692 -17.45 -37.68 -23.02
N SER A 693 -17.77 -38.89 -22.53
CA SER A 693 -17.99 -40.08 -23.37
C SER A 693 -19.18 -39.92 -24.35
N ASP A 694 -20.22 -39.17 -23.96
CA ASP A 694 -21.41 -38.92 -24.78
C ASP A 694 -21.08 -38.05 -26.00
N MET A 695 -20.11 -37.16 -25.89
CA MET A 695 -19.77 -36.20 -26.96
C MET A 695 -19.42 -36.86 -28.29
N SER A 696 -18.77 -38.03 -28.26
CA SER A 696 -18.42 -38.78 -29.47
C SER A 696 -19.66 -39.31 -30.23
N GLN A 697 -20.77 -39.57 -29.54
CA GLN A 697 -22.04 -39.95 -30.14
C GLN A 697 -22.65 -38.76 -30.91
N TYR A 698 -22.67 -37.57 -30.34
CA TYR A 698 -23.28 -36.39 -30.95
C TYR A 698 -22.48 -35.91 -32.17
N ILE A 699 -21.15 -35.99 -32.17
CA ILE A 699 -20.32 -35.66 -33.33
C ILE A 699 -20.73 -36.48 -34.57
N ASN A 700 -21.09 -37.72 -34.36
CA ASN A 700 -21.49 -38.63 -35.44
C ASN A 700 -22.98 -38.49 -35.82
N SER A 701 -23.73 -37.60 -35.21
CA SER A 701 -25.15 -37.39 -35.48
C SER A 701 -25.40 -36.94 -36.94
N PRO A 702 -26.59 -37.28 -37.55
CA PRO A 702 -26.92 -36.81 -38.88
C PRO A 702 -26.95 -35.28 -39.03
N GLU A 703 -27.31 -34.57 -37.96
CA GLU A 703 -27.42 -33.10 -37.93
C GLU A 703 -26.05 -32.46 -38.04
N ILE A 704 -25.05 -32.97 -37.32
CA ILE A 704 -23.66 -32.50 -37.37
C ILE A 704 -23.03 -32.86 -38.71
N LYS A 705 -23.23 -34.07 -39.18
CA LYS A 705 -22.72 -34.51 -40.49
C LYS A 705 -23.28 -33.72 -41.66
N ALA A 706 -24.54 -33.31 -41.59
CA ALA A 706 -25.15 -32.43 -42.61
C ALA A 706 -24.50 -31.04 -42.65
N SER A 707 -24.10 -30.46 -41.50
CA SER A 707 -23.54 -29.13 -41.41
C SER A 707 -22.01 -29.12 -41.57
N PHE A 708 -21.30 -30.10 -41.01
CA PHE A 708 -19.82 -30.11 -40.90
C PHE A 708 -19.16 -31.30 -41.59
N GLY A 709 -19.92 -32.20 -42.15
CA GLY A 709 -19.40 -33.43 -42.76
C GLY A 709 -18.51 -33.29 -44.01
N LYS A 710 -18.30 -32.05 -44.47
CA LYS A 710 -17.37 -31.72 -45.56
C LYS A 710 -16.26 -30.78 -45.10
N VAL A 711 -16.27 -30.34 -43.85
CA VAL A 711 -15.27 -29.44 -43.29
C VAL A 711 -14.01 -30.26 -42.94
N CYS A 712 -12.89 -29.88 -43.55
CA CYS A 712 -11.60 -30.53 -43.28
C CYS A 712 -10.81 -29.73 -42.24
N ARG A 713 -9.94 -30.39 -41.56
CA ARG A 713 -8.90 -29.81 -40.71
C ARG A 713 -7.94 -28.96 -41.55
N ASP A 714 -7.42 -27.88 -41.02
CA ASP A 714 -6.44 -27.04 -41.68
C ASP A 714 -5.22 -27.84 -42.17
N ASN A 715 -4.83 -27.61 -43.42
CA ASN A 715 -3.71 -28.28 -44.08
C ASN A 715 -3.77 -29.84 -44.11
N SER A 716 -4.97 -30.43 -43.99
CA SER A 716 -5.21 -31.88 -44.01
C SER A 716 -6.46 -32.25 -44.81
N GLN A 717 -6.53 -33.48 -45.29
CA GLN A 717 -7.75 -34.05 -45.87
C GLN A 717 -8.61 -34.79 -44.83
N GLU A 718 -8.17 -34.82 -43.57
CA GLU A 718 -8.96 -35.41 -42.47
C GLU A 718 -10.17 -34.54 -42.18
N LEU A 719 -11.35 -35.14 -42.11
CA LEU A 719 -12.55 -34.39 -41.71
C LEU A 719 -12.46 -33.90 -40.27
N LEU A 720 -12.90 -32.69 -40.03
CA LEU A 720 -12.88 -32.06 -38.70
C LEU A 720 -13.65 -32.89 -37.67
N THR A 721 -14.82 -33.47 -38.05
CA THR A 721 -15.61 -34.36 -37.23
C THR A 721 -14.89 -35.62 -36.82
N ASP A 722 -14.17 -36.27 -37.77
CA ASP A 722 -13.43 -37.51 -37.49
C ASP A 722 -12.24 -37.24 -36.59
N TYR A 723 -11.52 -36.13 -36.81
CA TYR A 723 -10.45 -35.68 -35.93
C TYR A 723 -10.92 -35.47 -34.49
N ILE A 724 -12.01 -34.67 -34.29
CA ILE A 724 -12.52 -34.37 -32.97
C ILE A 724 -13.06 -35.64 -32.29
N ALA A 725 -13.79 -36.49 -32.98
CA ALA A 725 -14.27 -37.74 -32.44
C ALA A 725 -13.13 -38.66 -31.93
N ARG A 726 -12.03 -38.76 -32.71
CA ARG A 726 -10.84 -39.49 -32.31
C ARG A 726 -10.17 -38.88 -31.08
N VAL A 727 -9.99 -37.55 -31.05
CA VAL A 727 -9.34 -36.87 -29.94
C VAL A 727 -10.17 -36.95 -28.65
N LEU A 728 -11.50 -36.76 -28.71
CA LEU A 728 -12.34 -36.86 -27.52
C LEU A 728 -12.41 -38.31 -27.01
N SER A 729 -12.42 -39.31 -27.87
CA SER A 729 -12.33 -40.74 -27.48
C SER A 729 -10.99 -41.01 -26.77
N GLN A 730 -9.89 -40.43 -27.25
CA GLN A 730 -8.58 -40.55 -26.62
C GLN A 730 -8.55 -39.79 -25.29
N ALA A 731 -9.18 -38.59 -25.22
CA ALA A 731 -9.27 -37.79 -24.01
C ALA A 731 -9.96 -38.53 -22.85
N CYS A 732 -11.00 -39.36 -23.13
CA CYS A 732 -11.64 -40.19 -22.12
C CYS A 732 -10.67 -41.17 -21.46
N ASN A 733 -9.68 -41.69 -22.20
CA ASN A 733 -8.67 -42.58 -21.68
C ASN A 733 -7.52 -41.84 -20.98
N THR A 734 -7.12 -40.71 -21.53
CA THR A 734 -6.02 -39.87 -21.01
C THR A 734 -6.41 -39.14 -19.72
N TYR A 735 -7.62 -38.60 -19.67
CA TYR A 735 -8.14 -37.80 -18.56
C TYR A 735 -9.26 -38.53 -17.81
N LYS A 736 -8.92 -39.65 -17.16
CA LYS A 736 -9.91 -40.47 -16.43
C LYS A 736 -10.72 -39.67 -15.40
N MET A 737 -10.13 -38.67 -14.81
CA MET A 737 -10.78 -37.80 -13.85
C MET A 737 -11.82 -36.83 -14.47
N LEU A 738 -11.87 -36.69 -15.80
CA LEU A 738 -12.84 -35.86 -16.54
C LEU A 738 -13.86 -36.68 -17.32
N ALA A 739 -13.64 -37.97 -17.47
CA ALA A 739 -14.37 -38.82 -18.43
C ALA A 739 -15.72 -39.32 -17.94
N GLY A 740 -16.00 -39.27 -16.65
CA GLY A 740 -17.22 -39.80 -16.05
C GLY A 740 -17.91 -38.87 -15.09
N ARG A 741 -18.87 -39.41 -14.35
CA ARG A 741 -19.72 -38.65 -13.42
C ARG A 741 -18.94 -38.14 -12.22
N THR A 742 -19.35 -36.99 -11.71
CA THR A 742 -18.77 -36.41 -10.50
C THR A 742 -19.00 -37.30 -9.28
N ARG A 743 -17.91 -37.60 -8.56
CA ARG A 743 -17.88 -38.48 -7.40
C ARG A 743 -17.85 -37.78 -6.05
N PHE A 744 -17.67 -36.45 -6.03
CA PHE A 744 -17.57 -35.70 -4.79
C PHE A 744 -18.27 -34.34 -4.90
N ILE A 745 -18.74 -33.83 -3.78
CA ILE A 745 -19.35 -32.51 -3.65
C ILE A 745 -18.40 -31.60 -2.89
N ILE A 746 -18.17 -30.40 -3.41
CA ILE A 746 -17.60 -29.31 -2.65
C ILE A 746 -18.74 -28.72 -1.80
N ASN A 747 -18.52 -28.64 -0.47
CA ASN A 747 -19.52 -28.07 0.44
C ASN A 747 -19.91 -26.66 -0.03
N PRO A 748 -21.21 -26.33 -0.17
CA PRO A 748 -21.64 -24.97 -0.54
C PRO A 748 -21.13 -23.87 0.39
N ALA A 749 -20.80 -24.21 1.65
CA ALA A 749 -20.19 -23.27 2.60
C ALA A 749 -18.71 -22.99 2.32
N THR A 750 -18.05 -23.75 1.43
CA THR A 750 -16.63 -23.57 1.14
C THR A 750 -16.37 -22.23 0.45
N ARG A 751 -15.40 -21.48 0.97
CA ARG A 751 -15.00 -20.17 0.49
C ARG A 751 -13.55 -20.12 0.03
N ILE A 752 -12.70 -20.97 0.61
CA ILE A 752 -11.28 -21.05 0.28
C ILE A 752 -10.96 -22.43 -0.23
N ILE A 753 -10.47 -22.51 -1.47
CA ILE A 753 -10.16 -23.78 -2.15
C ILE A 753 -8.73 -23.69 -2.67
N ALA A 754 -7.89 -24.64 -2.23
CA ALA A 754 -6.57 -24.83 -2.83
C ALA A 754 -6.51 -26.18 -3.56
N ILE A 755 -6.10 -26.14 -4.83
CA ILE A 755 -5.98 -27.32 -5.68
C ILE A 755 -4.51 -27.56 -6.00
N ASP A 756 -4.01 -28.74 -5.60
CA ASP A 756 -2.66 -29.21 -5.92
C ASP A 756 -2.66 -30.04 -7.21
N LEU A 757 -1.85 -29.60 -8.16
CA LEU A 757 -1.68 -30.20 -9.49
C LEU A 757 -0.52 -31.20 -9.58
N ASN A 758 0.24 -31.43 -8.51
CA ASN A 758 1.51 -32.17 -8.56
C ASN A 758 1.40 -33.55 -9.20
N ASN A 759 0.28 -34.25 -9.01
CA ASN A 759 0.06 -35.60 -9.53
C ASN A 759 -0.50 -35.66 -10.96
N VAL A 760 -0.86 -34.53 -11.55
CA VAL A 760 -1.56 -34.44 -12.85
C VAL A 760 -0.82 -33.63 -13.92
N VAL A 761 0.18 -32.86 -13.52
CA VAL A 761 1.05 -32.08 -14.43
C VAL A 761 1.86 -33.05 -15.32
N GLY A 762 1.95 -32.73 -16.61
CA GLY A 762 2.72 -33.48 -17.59
C GLY A 762 4.23 -33.20 -17.52
N ASP A 763 4.98 -33.91 -18.33
CA ASP A 763 6.40 -33.68 -18.57
C ASP A 763 6.64 -32.44 -19.48
N LYS A 764 7.90 -32.21 -19.87
CA LYS A 764 8.27 -31.08 -20.74
C LYS A 764 8.03 -31.32 -22.23
N SER A 765 7.45 -32.46 -22.65
CA SER A 765 7.03 -32.69 -24.02
C SER A 765 5.87 -31.77 -24.40
N ALA A 766 5.63 -31.54 -25.68
CA ALA A 766 4.51 -30.70 -26.15
C ALA A 766 3.16 -31.26 -25.66
N GLU A 767 2.99 -32.58 -25.62
CA GLU A 767 1.81 -33.24 -25.08
C GLU A 767 1.70 -33.08 -23.56
N GLY A 768 2.83 -33.17 -22.84
CA GLY A 768 2.89 -32.95 -21.39
C GLY A 768 2.57 -31.48 -21.01
N GLN A 769 3.04 -30.50 -21.79
CA GLN A 769 2.71 -29.08 -21.60
C GLN A 769 1.22 -28.83 -21.85
N LEU A 770 0.65 -29.39 -22.95
CA LEU A 770 -0.79 -29.28 -23.24
C LEU A 770 -1.62 -29.84 -22.10
N ARG A 771 -1.25 -31.02 -21.59
CA ARG A 771 -1.89 -31.67 -20.43
C ARG A 771 -1.81 -30.76 -19.20
N THR A 772 -0.66 -30.15 -18.96
CA THR A 772 -0.49 -29.18 -17.86
C THR A 772 -1.46 -28.01 -17.99
N GLY A 773 -1.57 -27.40 -19.17
CA GLY A 773 -2.49 -26.29 -19.44
C GLY A 773 -3.96 -26.68 -19.19
N ILE A 774 -4.38 -27.86 -19.66
CA ILE A 774 -5.73 -28.39 -19.42
C ILE A 774 -6.01 -28.54 -17.91
N MET A 775 -5.02 -29.00 -17.13
CA MET A 775 -5.18 -29.14 -15.68
C MET A 775 -5.27 -27.79 -14.94
N TYR A 776 -4.51 -26.77 -15.39
CA TYR A 776 -4.65 -25.39 -14.85
C TYR A 776 -6.03 -24.81 -15.14
N LEU A 777 -6.54 -24.99 -16.38
CA LEU A 777 -7.90 -24.59 -16.76
C LEU A 777 -8.95 -25.23 -15.84
N PHE A 778 -8.87 -26.52 -15.70
CA PHE A 778 -9.81 -27.31 -14.93
C PHE A 778 -9.80 -26.93 -13.42
N ALA A 779 -8.60 -26.81 -12.83
CA ALA A 779 -8.44 -26.41 -11.45
C ALA A 779 -8.96 -24.99 -11.19
N GLY A 780 -8.68 -24.04 -12.11
CA GLY A 780 -9.17 -22.67 -12.02
C GLY A 780 -10.70 -22.57 -12.06
N GLN A 781 -11.36 -23.44 -12.83
CA GLN A 781 -12.82 -23.51 -12.90
C GLN A 781 -13.41 -24.11 -11.61
N ILE A 782 -12.88 -25.22 -11.13
CA ILE A 782 -13.39 -25.87 -9.91
C ILE A 782 -13.27 -24.95 -8.70
N SER A 783 -12.14 -24.25 -8.58
CA SER A 783 -11.86 -23.41 -7.40
C SER A 783 -12.49 -22.03 -7.46
N GLY A 784 -12.64 -21.43 -8.65
CA GLY A 784 -13.05 -20.03 -8.77
C GLY A 784 -13.98 -19.73 -9.96
N GLY A 785 -14.57 -20.74 -10.61
CA GLY A 785 -15.49 -20.54 -11.74
C GLY A 785 -16.73 -19.73 -11.36
N ASP A 786 -17.24 -19.94 -10.17
CA ASP A 786 -18.45 -19.26 -9.69
C ASP A 786 -18.25 -17.78 -9.35
N PHE A 787 -17.02 -17.27 -9.28
CA PHE A 787 -16.73 -15.87 -8.90
C PHE A 787 -17.32 -14.85 -9.86
N ILE A 788 -17.64 -15.23 -11.09
CA ILE A 788 -18.23 -14.39 -12.11
C ILE A 788 -19.77 -14.47 -12.15
N LEU A 789 -20.41 -15.36 -11.39
CA LEU A 789 -21.88 -15.52 -11.38
C LEU A 789 -22.68 -14.23 -11.14
N PRO A 790 -22.21 -13.27 -10.31
CA PRO A 790 -22.91 -11.99 -10.16
C PRO A 790 -23.19 -11.27 -11.49
N GLN A 791 -22.29 -11.40 -12.47
CA GLN A 791 -22.48 -10.84 -13.81
C GLN A 791 -23.67 -11.47 -14.56
N TYR A 792 -23.91 -12.73 -14.32
CA TYR A 792 -24.90 -13.56 -15.03
C TYR A 792 -26.16 -13.81 -14.18
N ARG A 793 -26.38 -13.00 -13.14
CA ARG A 793 -27.50 -13.13 -12.19
C ARG A 793 -28.86 -13.28 -12.92
N LYS A 794 -29.11 -12.41 -13.88
CA LYS A 794 -30.38 -12.42 -14.62
C LYS A 794 -30.56 -13.72 -15.41
N GLU A 795 -29.55 -14.10 -16.16
CA GLU A 795 -29.53 -15.32 -16.96
C GLU A 795 -29.73 -16.58 -16.11
N LEU A 796 -28.99 -16.67 -14.97
CA LEU A 796 -29.12 -17.81 -14.06
C LEU A 796 -30.54 -17.86 -13.43
N MET A 797 -31.12 -16.71 -13.04
CA MET A 797 -32.47 -16.68 -12.49
C MET A 797 -33.56 -17.08 -13.52
N GLU A 798 -33.30 -16.84 -14.81
CA GLU A 798 -34.18 -17.27 -15.92
C GLU A 798 -33.96 -18.78 -16.25
N ALA A 799 -32.73 -19.29 -16.08
CA ALA A 799 -32.37 -20.68 -16.40
C ALA A 799 -32.86 -21.69 -15.35
N VAL A 800 -33.19 -21.26 -14.12
CA VAL A 800 -33.55 -22.17 -13.02
C VAL A 800 -35.03 -21.98 -12.63
N PRO A 801 -35.75 -23.06 -12.24
CA PRO A 801 -37.08 -22.98 -11.65
C PRO A 801 -37.15 -22.09 -10.42
N ASP A 802 -38.34 -21.52 -10.13
CA ASP A 802 -38.58 -20.57 -9.05
C ASP A 802 -38.06 -21.08 -7.68
N MET A 803 -38.18 -22.36 -7.40
CA MET A 803 -37.76 -22.97 -6.13
C MET A 803 -36.24 -22.89 -5.86
N TYR A 804 -35.40 -22.77 -6.89
CA TYR A 804 -33.94 -22.65 -6.75
C TYR A 804 -33.46 -21.21 -6.67
N ARG A 805 -34.30 -20.22 -7.07
CA ARG A 805 -33.88 -18.81 -7.17
C ARG A 805 -33.37 -18.23 -5.86
N ALA A 806 -34.00 -18.57 -4.74
CA ALA A 806 -33.57 -18.07 -3.42
C ALA A 806 -32.15 -18.54 -3.06
N LEU A 807 -31.81 -19.81 -3.32
CA LEU A 807 -30.49 -20.39 -3.09
C LEU A 807 -29.40 -19.65 -3.92
N HIS A 808 -29.68 -19.47 -5.21
CA HIS A 808 -28.73 -18.78 -6.09
C HIS A 808 -28.62 -17.28 -5.79
N ALA A 809 -29.71 -16.61 -5.44
CA ALA A 809 -29.70 -15.22 -5.03
C ALA A 809 -28.78 -15.01 -3.79
N GLU A 810 -28.92 -15.84 -2.78
CA GLU A 810 -28.08 -15.79 -1.58
C GLU A 810 -26.59 -16.01 -1.93
N LYS A 811 -26.29 -17.00 -2.76
CA LYS A 811 -24.90 -17.27 -3.20
C LYS A 811 -24.31 -16.08 -3.96
N ILE A 812 -25.06 -15.50 -4.89
CA ILE A 812 -24.65 -14.34 -5.69
C ILE A 812 -24.44 -13.12 -4.79
N ASP A 813 -25.37 -12.85 -3.85
CA ASP A 813 -25.24 -11.74 -2.91
C ASP A 813 -23.98 -11.87 -2.03
N GLN A 814 -23.64 -13.09 -1.59
CA GLN A 814 -22.40 -13.36 -0.87
C GLN A 814 -21.14 -13.13 -1.73
N LEU A 815 -21.19 -13.52 -3.01
CA LEU A 815 -20.10 -13.28 -3.96
C LEU A 815 -19.92 -11.79 -4.27
N ASP A 816 -20.99 -10.99 -4.29
CA ASP A 816 -20.91 -9.56 -4.50
C ASP A 816 -20.35 -8.79 -3.31
N GLN A 817 -20.64 -9.24 -2.09
CA GLN A 817 -20.27 -8.54 -0.86
C GLN A 817 -18.82 -8.77 -0.43
N GLU A 818 -18.22 -9.91 -0.79
CA GLU A 818 -16.90 -10.29 -0.30
C GLU A 818 -15.83 -10.22 -1.39
N VAL A 819 -14.58 -10.01 -0.95
CA VAL A 819 -13.41 -10.03 -1.84
C VAL A 819 -13.23 -11.42 -2.44
N LYS A 820 -12.94 -11.46 -3.74
CA LYS A 820 -12.64 -12.66 -4.49
C LYS A 820 -11.20 -12.61 -4.98
N SER A 821 -10.44 -13.68 -4.76
CA SER A 821 -9.03 -13.74 -5.17
C SER A 821 -8.71 -15.09 -5.84
N LYS A 822 -8.01 -15.04 -6.97
CA LYS A 822 -7.48 -16.22 -7.67
C LYS A 822 -5.96 -16.16 -7.66
N TYR A 823 -5.34 -17.25 -7.26
CA TYR A 823 -3.88 -17.42 -7.22
C TYR A 823 -3.48 -18.55 -8.14
N TYR A 824 -2.53 -18.30 -9.03
CA TYR A 824 -1.94 -19.27 -9.90
C TYR A 824 -0.43 -19.33 -9.63
N ASP A 825 0.05 -20.41 -9.01
CA ASP A 825 1.49 -20.59 -8.75
C ASP A 825 2.16 -21.44 -9.85
N GLU A 826 3.47 -21.30 -9.98
CA GLU A 826 4.33 -22.06 -10.91
C GLU A 826 3.89 -21.98 -12.39
N LEU A 827 3.39 -20.80 -12.85
CA LEU A 827 2.90 -20.60 -14.22
C LEU A 827 3.95 -20.84 -15.31
N HIS A 828 5.26 -20.83 -14.97
CA HIS A 828 6.31 -21.20 -15.91
C HIS A 828 6.13 -22.61 -16.49
N ASN A 829 5.40 -23.52 -15.79
CA ASN A 829 5.07 -24.85 -16.29
C ASN A 829 4.02 -24.81 -17.42
N ALA A 830 3.29 -23.72 -17.57
CA ALA A 830 2.25 -23.54 -18.58
C ALA A 830 2.54 -22.38 -19.54
N LYS A 831 3.73 -21.77 -19.51
CA LYS A 831 4.04 -20.56 -20.28
C LYS A 831 4.02 -20.79 -21.79
N ASP A 832 4.41 -21.98 -22.23
CA ASP A 832 4.47 -22.33 -23.63
C ASP A 832 3.13 -22.88 -24.16
N VAL A 833 2.08 -22.94 -23.32
CA VAL A 833 0.74 -23.38 -23.70
C VAL A 833 -0.02 -22.22 -24.31
N PRO A 834 -0.38 -22.26 -25.61
CA PRO A 834 -0.83 -21.07 -26.35
C PRO A 834 -2.12 -20.43 -25.83
N PHE A 835 -2.97 -21.17 -25.13
CA PHE A 835 -4.29 -20.70 -24.70
C PHE A 835 -4.33 -20.19 -23.24
N ILE A 836 -3.32 -20.47 -22.39
CA ILE A 836 -3.36 -20.15 -20.95
C ILE A 836 -3.36 -18.64 -20.73
N PHE A 837 -2.39 -17.93 -21.26
CA PHE A 837 -2.30 -16.48 -21.05
C PHE A 837 -3.42 -15.71 -21.74
N PRO A 838 -3.81 -15.97 -23.00
CA PRO A 838 -4.98 -15.36 -23.61
C PRO A 838 -6.27 -15.53 -22.80
N MET A 839 -6.45 -16.71 -22.20
CA MET A 839 -7.60 -16.97 -21.32
C MET A 839 -7.51 -16.17 -20.02
N LEU A 840 -6.36 -16.18 -19.35
CA LEU A 840 -6.13 -15.40 -18.12
C LEU A 840 -6.34 -13.90 -18.36
N GLU A 841 -5.90 -13.38 -19.51
CA GLU A 841 -6.13 -11.99 -19.93
C GLU A 841 -7.62 -11.68 -20.16
N THR A 842 -8.33 -12.58 -20.82
CA THR A 842 -9.78 -12.41 -21.05
C THR A 842 -10.51 -12.42 -19.71
N GLN A 843 -10.20 -13.37 -18.84
CA GLN A 843 -10.74 -13.41 -17.49
C GLN A 843 -10.41 -12.14 -16.70
N ASP A 844 -9.17 -11.63 -16.76
CA ASP A 844 -8.77 -10.41 -16.05
C ASP A 844 -9.59 -9.18 -16.51
N ARG A 845 -9.82 -9.02 -17.82
CA ARG A 845 -10.63 -7.91 -18.36
C ARG A 845 -12.10 -7.98 -17.92
N GLU A 846 -12.68 -9.17 -17.87
CA GLU A 846 -14.07 -9.37 -17.44
C GLU A 846 -14.21 -9.26 -15.93
N GLN A 847 -13.26 -9.82 -15.17
CA GLN A 847 -13.29 -9.95 -13.72
C GLN A 847 -13.10 -8.62 -13.00
N ARG A 848 -12.46 -7.63 -13.64
CA ARG A 848 -12.22 -6.29 -13.09
C ARG A 848 -13.50 -5.63 -12.56
N LYS A 849 -14.62 -5.78 -13.25
CA LYS A 849 -15.92 -5.18 -12.87
C LYS A 849 -16.49 -5.75 -11.58
N PHE A 850 -16.05 -6.92 -11.15
CA PHE A 850 -16.58 -7.71 -10.03
C PHE A 850 -15.65 -7.83 -8.85
N GLY A 851 -14.61 -7.01 -8.81
CA GLY A 851 -13.67 -6.98 -7.68
C GLY A 851 -12.90 -8.30 -7.49
N ILE A 852 -12.64 -9.05 -8.58
CA ILE A 852 -11.85 -10.26 -8.53
C ILE A 852 -10.38 -9.87 -8.67
N ARG A 853 -9.59 -10.26 -7.69
CA ARG A 853 -8.14 -10.09 -7.66
C ARG A 853 -7.46 -11.34 -8.22
N THR A 854 -6.52 -11.15 -9.15
CA THR A 854 -5.76 -12.25 -9.76
C THR A 854 -4.28 -12.11 -9.42
N VAL A 855 -3.69 -13.13 -8.84
CA VAL A 855 -2.26 -13.19 -8.48
C VAL A 855 -1.60 -14.28 -9.31
N LEU A 856 -0.63 -13.87 -10.10
CA LEU A 856 0.09 -14.74 -11.04
C LEU A 856 1.54 -14.88 -10.58
N CYS A 857 1.97 -16.11 -10.32
CA CYS A 857 3.32 -16.40 -9.81
C CYS A 857 4.14 -17.18 -10.83
N SER A 858 5.37 -16.74 -11.10
CA SER A 858 6.32 -17.42 -11.97
C SER A 858 7.76 -17.23 -11.50
N GLN A 859 8.71 -17.87 -12.22
CA GLN A 859 10.12 -17.75 -11.86
C GLN A 859 10.76 -16.46 -12.39
N TYR A 860 10.38 -16.02 -13.58
CA TYR A 860 10.97 -14.86 -14.27
C TYR A 860 9.90 -13.88 -14.74
N VAL A 861 10.27 -12.61 -14.86
CA VAL A 861 9.40 -11.57 -15.48
C VAL A 861 9.10 -11.94 -16.93
N THR A 862 10.10 -12.46 -17.64
CA THR A 862 10.01 -12.88 -19.04
C THR A 862 9.15 -14.13 -19.29
N ASP A 863 8.67 -14.81 -18.25
CA ASP A 863 7.70 -15.90 -18.41
C ASP A 863 6.29 -15.38 -18.74
N PHE A 864 6.03 -14.08 -18.48
CA PHE A 864 4.75 -13.46 -18.75
C PHE A 864 4.75 -12.71 -20.07
N PRO A 865 3.67 -12.78 -20.87
CA PRO A 865 3.55 -11.94 -22.06
C PRO A 865 3.38 -10.47 -21.68
N ASP A 866 3.76 -9.57 -22.60
CA ASP A 866 3.67 -8.11 -22.44
C ASP A 866 2.29 -7.62 -22.02
N SER A 867 1.23 -8.26 -22.46
CA SER A 867 -0.15 -7.93 -22.14
C SER A 867 -0.46 -8.12 -20.65
N VAL A 868 0.01 -9.21 -20.04
CA VAL A 868 -0.11 -9.47 -18.60
C VAL A 868 0.72 -8.47 -17.81
N LEU A 869 1.97 -8.22 -18.20
CA LEU A 869 2.84 -7.25 -17.53
C LEU A 869 2.24 -5.84 -17.56
N LYS A 870 1.64 -5.42 -18.66
CA LYS A 870 0.94 -4.13 -18.79
C LYS A 870 -0.37 -4.06 -18.00
N SER A 871 -1.01 -5.19 -17.69
CA SER A 871 -2.23 -5.24 -16.90
C SER A 871 -1.93 -5.25 -15.40
N ALA A 872 -0.78 -5.76 -14.98
CA ALA A 872 -0.39 -5.84 -13.57
C ALA A 872 -0.24 -4.44 -12.94
N ASN A 873 -0.90 -4.25 -11.80
CA ASN A 873 -0.83 -3.02 -11.01
C ASN A 873 0.08 -3.15 -9.77
N SER A 874 0.45 -4.37 -9.42
CA SER A 874 1.42 -4.65 -8.35
C SER A 874 2.36 -5.77 -8.80
N VAL A 875 3.66 -5.56 -8.61
CA VAL A 875 4.68 -6.53 -8.97
C VAL A 875 5.61 -6.75 -7.78
N TYR A 876 5.72 -7.98 -7.35
CA TYR A 876 6.59 -8.42 -6.26
C TYR A 876 7.79 -9.16 -6.85
N VAL A 877 8.95 -8.53 -6.82
CA VAL A 877 10.19 -9.11 -7.36
C VAL A 877 11.03 -9.61 -6.19
N MET A 878 11.14 -10.93 -6.05
CA MET A 878 11.89 -11.55 -4.96
C MET A 878 13.38 -11.71 -5.30
N HIS A 879 13.69 -11.84 -6.59
CA HIS A 879 15.04 -11.89 -7.13
C HIS A 879 15.01 -11.40 -8.59
N CYS A 880 16.05 -10.72 -9.04
CA CYS A 880 16.15 -10.17 -10.40
C CYS A 880 17.39 -10.71 -11.11
N ARG A 881 17.21 -11.34 -12.23
CA ARG A 881 18.31 -11.73 -13.14
C ARG A 881 18.64 -10.65 -14.16
N PRO A 882 19.82 -10.71 -14.78
CA PRO A 882 20.18 -9.77 -15.86
C PRO A 882 19.17 -9.74 -17.00
N GLU A 883 18.54 -10.89 -17.33
CA GLU A 883 17.54 -11.02 -18.39
C GLU A 883 16.24 -10.29 -18.08
N ASP A 884 15.85 -10.21 -16.80
CA ASP A 884 14.63 -9.52 -16.35
C ASP A 884 14.79 -8.00 -16.28
N LYS A 885 16.04 -7.50 -16.28
CA LYS A 885 16.36 -6.06 -16.13
C LYS A 885 15.61 -5.22 -17.16
N GLN A 886 15.69 -5.60 -18.44
CA GLN A 886 15.10 -4.80 -19.51
C GLN A 886 13.58 -4.78 -19.42
N ALA A 887 12.94 -5.92 -19.10
CA ALA A 887 11.50 -6.01 -18.92
C ALA A 887 11.00 -5.13 -17.77
N LEU A 888 11.72 -5.09 -16.63
CA LEU A 888 11.38 -4.23 -15.50
C LEU A 888 11.50 -2.73 -15.84
N ILE A 889 12.51 -2.33 -16.62
CA ILE A 889 12.65 -0.95 -17.06
C ILE A 889 11.53 -0.58 -18.05
N ASP A 890 11.28 -1.41 -19.06
CA ASP A 890 10.38 -1.10 -20.16
C ASP A 890 8.90 -1.07 -19.72
N HIS A 891 8.49 -2.02 -18.86
CA HIS A 891 7.10 -2.13 -18.42
C HIS A 891 6.78 -1.29 -17.18
N TYR A 892 7.70 -1.21 -16.21
CA TYR A 892 7.44 -0.62 -14.90
C TYR A 892 8.30 0.60 -14.61
N GLN A 893 9.22 0.97 -15.52
CA GLN A 893 10.12 2.11 -15.37
C GLN A 893 10.91 2.06 -14.05
N VAL A 894 11.30 0.86 -13.62
CA VAL A 894 12.08 0.68 -12.38
C VAL A 894 13.43 1.36 -12.55
N PRO A 895 13.86 2.24 -11.64
CA PRO A 895 15.16 2.89 -11.70
C PRO A 895 16.31 1.89 -11.73
N GLU A 896 17.36 2.18 -12.49
CA GLU A 896 18.54 1.28 -12.58
C GLU A 896 19.19 1.03 -11.21
N VAL A 897 19.19 2.04 -10.32
CA VAL A 897 19.72 1.91 -8.96
C VAL A 897 18.97 0.85 -8.17
N THR A 898 17.65 0.76 -8.32
CA THR A 898 16.81 -0.26 -7.68
C THR A 898 17.14 -1.65 -8.21
N ILE A 899 17.30 -1.78 -9.52
CA ILE A 899 17.67 -3.06 -10.16
C ILE A 899 19.05 -3.52 -9.69
N LYS A 900 20.03 -2.61 -9.64
CA LYS A 900 21.38 -2.94 -9.12
C LYS A 900 21.33 -3.43 -7.68
N LYS A 901 20.47 -2.85 -6.84
CA LYS A 901 20.27 -3.31 -5.45
C LYS A 901 19.64 -4.71 -5.42
N PHE A 902 18.64 -5.00 -6.24
CA PHE A 902 18.04 -6.34 -6.35
C PHE A 902 19.07 -7.41 -6.76
N MET A 903 19.94 -7.10 -7.73
CA MET A 903 20.98 -8.01 -8.19
C MET A 903 22.11 -8.26 -7.16
N GLN A 904 22.21 -7.43 -6.13
CA GLN A 904 23.19 -7.58 -5.04
C GLN A 904 22.67 -8.38 -3.85
N ILE A 905 21.36 -8.67 -3.81
CA ILE A 905 20.78 -9.53 -2.78
C ILE A 905 21.20 -10.97 -3.08
N PRO A 906 21.93 -11.66 -2.14
CA PRO A 906 22.43 -13.00 -2.37
C PRO A 906 21.34 -14.05 -2.45
#